data_c6b9c1f5c36ab6bf6a456508c00b6725
#
_entry.id   c6b9c1f5c36ab6bf6a456508c00b6725
#
_cell.length_a   1.000
_cell.length_b   1.000
_cell.length_c   1.000
_cell.angle_alpha   90.00
_cell.angle_beta   90.00
_cell.angle_gamma   90.00
#
_symmetry.space_group_name_H-M   'P 1'
#
loop_
_entity.id
_entity.type
_entity.pdbx_description
1 polymer ?
#
loop_
_entity_poly.entity_id
_entity_poly.type
_entity_poly.pdbx_seq_one_letter_code
_entity_poly.pdbx_strand_id
1 'polypeptide(L)'
;MKKIIRLVAVLAALTLVAGACGSDDDAAAPAAAEAPAATEAPAATEAPAESLSELNVAYFLEWPTANQVAQVEETYDERLGMTVNWLPFGSGGDMALAMESGDIDIAYSQGLTPFANFVTSGSELEIVGVAVSYADADNCVAHPDYGVTAANAAETLAGQKIYAPVGNVTHYKLLKMLGHLGVPLDSFEHVPSDGGAAAVAAFESGDVAMACAFGGGVLSMLDAGGNLVMTGSEQEAIGIRVFDIISIPTQFGIDHPDVVETFLQVTEEANAAYAGGRRALEATIAEAAGMTVEGSNALLDMFSFPDRATQLSDAWLGGTVQDVMKQQMDFFVEQGEIPEALDSYDAFVNTSFLSNISDVEVVMTSSGAGEGGTVTILYWQAASTLNAYLSGGWKDRDASSVILEPLAEFDDQGVLVPALATVIPTVANGGVSEDLTSITWKLHEGVVFSDGTPLTSDDVVFSWEYCSNPDTGCTGASGFDGVTSVVADDDLTITINFAEATPFPYVPFVSNSFPVISRAQFGDCVGAASAECTDENFGPIGTGPFKIESFTTNDTAVYVMNENYRGVPDGKPYFGRVVIKGGGDAPSTARSVLELGEADYAWNLQVEPEILASMLAGGKGRVISAFSTMVERMMVNQTNPDPDLGDDRSEWLDGTNPHPFLTDPVVGRALSISLDRQTMVDVGYGEAGRPTCNVWPAPPAQTSTSNDECLTQDIDLANQLLDDAGYLDTDGDGVRETPDGMPMKILYQTSTNTVRQATQELVKQDWAKIGVDTELRNIDASVFFGGDPGSPDTYGKFYADIEMYTNGAAGVDSQAYMGSWTSSNISGESTNWQGSNVQRFQSDEYDALYAELTQTADIDRRNEITIALNDLVVGNYSIIPLIHRGSVSAASNSLTGYKLNPWDAELWNLEEWARD
;
A
#
# COMPACT_ATOMS: atom_id res chain seq x y z
N MET A 1 -29.89 -4.77 42.01
CA MET A 1 -30.08 -5.35 43.36
C MET A 1 -28.86 -6.16 43.74
N LYS A 2 -28.09 -5.56 44.65
CA LYS A 2 -27.37 -6.23 45.78
C LYS A 2 -26.47 -7.44 45.38
N LYS A 3 -25.17 -7.46 45.66
CA LYS A 3 -24.30 -7.05 46.81
C LYS A 3 -22.82 -7.03 46.29
N ILE A 4 -22.02 -6.04 46.39
CA ILE A 4 -21.31 -5.38 47.54
C ILE A 4 -20.37 -6.31 48.31
N ILE A 5 -19.05 -5.98 48.17
CA ILE A 5 -17.98 -5.80 49.15
C ILE A 5 -17.31 -7.07 49.75
N ARG A 6 -15.96 -7.15 49.61
CA ARG A 6 -15.06 -7.03 50.76
C ARG A 6 -13.62 -6.73 50.35
N LEU A 7 -13.24 -5.53 50.70
CA LEU A 7 -11.90 -5.01 50.90
C LEU A 7 -11.41 -5.47 52.29
N VAL A 8 -10.19 -5.95 52.46
CA VAL A 8 -9.48 -5.86 53.73
C VAL A 8 -8.01 -5.55 53.42
N ALA A 9 -7.63 -4.35 53.78
CA ALA A 9 -6.27 -3.89 53.97
C ALA A 9 -5.73 -4.42 55.30
N VAL A 10 -4.45 -4.78 55.38
CA VAL A 10 -3.72 -4.77 56.65
C VAL A 10 -2.41 -4.03 56.45
N LEU A 11 -2.33 -2.91 57.13
CA LEU A 11 -1.17 -2.02 57.28
C LEU A 11 -0.48 -2.33 58.60
N ALA A 12 0.87 -2.24 58.60
CA ALA A 12 1.78 -1.81 59.63
C ALA A 12 2.10 -2.68 60.86
N ALA A 13 3.35 -2.87 61.09
CA ALA A 13 4.02 -2.27 62.29
C ALA A 13 5.55 -2.32 62.22
N LEU A 14 6.14 -1.14 62.12
CA LEU A 14 7.52 -0.87 62.56
C LEU A 14 7.60 -1.08 64.07
N THR A 15 8.69 -1.66 64.58
CA THR A 15 9.30 -1.18 65.83
C THR A 15 10.82 -1.41 65.84
N LEU A 16 11.54 -0.31 65.98
CA LEU A 16 12.92 -0.17 66.38
C LEU A 16 13.17 -0.74 67.79
N VAL A 17 14.36 -1.34 68.03
CA VAL A 17 15.09 -1.16 69.27
C VAL A 17 16.55 -1.01 68.92
N ALA A 18 17.11 0.12 69.37
CA ALA A 18 18.53 0.45 69.44
C ALA A 18 19.09 0.15 70.86
N GLY A 19 20.36 -0.03 70.87
CA GLY A 19 21.10 0.07 72.14
C GLY A 19 22.26 -0.95 72.21
N ALA A 20 23.43 -0.69 72.37
CA ALA A 20 24.35 0.33 72.80
C ALA A 20 25.63 -0.34 73.22
N CYS A 21 26.78 0.18 72.83
CA CYS A 21 28.06 0.43 73.40
C CYS A 21 28.74 -0.58 74.33
N GLY A 22 30.05 -0.75 74.08
CA GLY A 22 31.16 -0.85 75.15
C GLY A 22 32.28 -1.74 74.63
N SER A 23 33.28 -1.21 74.18
CA SER A 23 34.61 -0.70 74.63
C SER A 23 35.62 -1.82 74.96
N ASP A 24 36.77 -1.70 74.26
CA ASP A 24 38.16 -1.86 74.61
C ASP A 24 38.64 -3.18 75.26
N ASP A 25 39.64 -3.84 74.68
CA ASP A 25 41.02 -3.65 75.06
C ASP A 25 41.98 -4.62 74.31
N ASP A 26 43.14 -4.14 74.06
CA ASP A 26 44.42 -4.68 73.62
C ASP A 26 44.80 -6.08 74.08
N ALA A 27 45.44 -6.84 73.18
CA ALA A 27 46.79 -7.42 73.48
C ALA A 27 47.36 -8.28 72.34
N ALA A 28 48.46 -7.80 71.81
CA ALA A 28 49.70 -8.51 71.43
C ALA A 28 49.61 -9.89 70.71
N ALA A 29 50.29 -9.92 69.61
CA ALA A 29 50.77 -11.14 68.90
C ALA A 29 51.93 -11.81 69.67
N PRO A 30 52.07 -13.10 69.44
CA PRO A 30 53.46 -13.60 69.18
C PRO A 30 53.50 -14.62 67.99
N ALA A 31 54.58 -14.37 67.24
CA ALA A 31 55.51 -15.26 66.54
C ALA A 31 55.10 -16.59 65.92
N ALA A 32 55.53 -16.67 64.66
CA ALA A 32 55.52 -17.79 63.72
C ALA A 32 56.14 -19.08 64.27
N ALA A 33 55.56 -20.22 63.86
CA ALA A 33 56.24 -21.52 63.87
C ALA A 33 55.92 -22.25 62.57
N GLU A 34 57.02 -22.89 62.08
CA GLU A 34 57.16 -23.52 60.78
C GLU A 34 56.07 -24.56 60.38
N ALA A 35 55.79 -24.67 59.08
CA ALA A 35 54.92 -25.64 58.44
C ALA A 35 55.56 -27.05 58.38
N PRO A 36 54.78 -28.11 58.47
CA PRO A 36 55.10 -29.39 57.87
C PRO A 36 54.37 -29.59 56.49
N ALA A 37 55.09 -30.35 55.67
CA ALA A 37 54.85 -30.65 54.30
C ALA A 37 53.40 -31.04 53.89
N ALA A 38 53.02 -30.63 52.70
CA ALA A 38 51.76 -30.94 52.01
C ALA A 38 51.58 -32.47 51.89
N THR A 39 50.39 -32.90 52.33
CA THR A 39 49.75 -34.13 51.85
C THR A 39 48.68 -33.73 50.85
N GLU A 40 48.73 -34.29 49.65
CA GLU A 40 47.73 -34.10 48.60
C GLU A 40 46.33 -34.32 49.21
N ALA A 41 45.47 -33.29 49.07
CA ALA A 41 44.05 -33.40 49.33
C ALA A 41 43.40 -34.21 48.16
N PRO A 42 42.44 -35.05 48.46
CA PRO A 42 41.64 -35.68 47.41
C PRO A 42 40.94 -34.63 46.58
N ALA A 43 40.87 -34.87 45.24
CA ALA A 43 40.08 -34.04 44.34
C ALA A 43 38.68 -33.80 44.93
N ALA A 44 38.29 -32.54 45.00
CA ALA A 44 36.91 -32.15 45.29
C ALA A 44 36.03 -32.85 44.28
N THR A 45 35.15 -33.71 44.68
CA THR A 45 34.03 -34.20 43.91
C THR A 45 33.14 -32.95 43.70
N GLU A 46 32.99 -32.49 42.51
CA GLU A 46 31.99 -31.50 42.18
C GLU A 46 30.66 -31.96 42.82
N ALA A 47 30.04 -31.09 43.56
CA ALA A 47 28.68 -31.30 44.00
C ALA A 47 27.80 -31.45 42.75
N PRO A 48 26.84 -32.38 42.70
CA PRO A 48 25.92 -32.43 41.59
C PRO A 48 25.25 -31.05 41.47
N ALA A 49 25.25 -30.46 40.28
CA ALA A 49 24.46 -29.27 39.98
C ALA A 49 23.02 -29.52 40.48
N GLU A 50 22.49 -28.61 41.28
CA GLU A 50 21.07 -28.67 41.67
C GLU A 50 20.22 -28.73 40.38
N SER A 51 19.43 -29.77 40.25
CA SER A 51 18.54 -29.92 39.08
C SER A 51 17.54 -28.76 39.06
N LEU A 52 17.57 -27.95 38.04
CA LEU A 52 16.61 -26.89 37.83
C LEU A 52 15.18 -27.50 37.80
N SER A 53 14.26 -26.96 38.57
CA SER A 53 12.88 -27.48 38.65
C SER A 53 11.86 -26.64 37.87
N GLU A 54 12.22 -25.40 37.52
CA GLU A 54 11.43 -24.46 36.74
C GLU A 54 12.39 -23.53 36.01
N LEU A 55 11.94 -23.00 34.87
CA LEU A 55 12.63 -22.03 34.03
C LEU A 55 11.80 -20.76 33.95
N ASN A 56 12.39 -19.60 34.26
CA ASN A 56 11.69 -18.31 34.16
C ASN A 56 12.17 -17.56 32.94
N VAL A 57 11.22 -17.30 32.01
CA VAL A 57 11.50 -16.65 30.74
C VAL A 57 10.76 -15.31 30.65
N ALA A 58 11.52 -14.23 30.42
CA ALA A 58 10.96 -12.92 30.15
C ALA A 58 10.52 -12.78 28.69
N TYR A 59 9.38 -12.09 28.42
CA TYR A 59 8.89 -11.77 27.09
C TYR A 59 8.08 -10.48 27.11
N PHE A 60 7.67 -9.96 25.91
CA PHE A 60 6.79 -8.80 25.80
C PHE A 60 5.35 -9.22 25.45
N LEU A 61 4.35 -8.57 26.09
CA LEU A 61 2.97 -8.56 25.64
C LEU A 61 2.82 -7.60 24.44
N GLU A 62 1.79 -7.83 23.63
CA GLU A 62 1.50 -7.06 22.41
C GLU A 62 2.67 -7.09 21.39
N TRP A 63 3.46 -8.18 21.44
CA TRP A 63 4.61 -8.44 20.61
C TRP A 63 4.54 -9.87 20.07
N PRO A 64 3.88 -10.09 18.91
CA PRO A 64 3.63 -11.44 18.39
C PRO A 64 4.91 -12.05 17.83
N THR A 65 5.26 -13.25 18.26
CA THR A 65 6.45 -13.97 17.81
C THR A 65 6.15 -15.44 17.55
N ALA A 66 6.84 -16.06 16.59
CA ALA A 66 6.59 -17.42 16.15
C ALA A 66 6.69 -18.46 17.29
N ASN A 67 7.59 -18.26 18.25
CA ASN A 67 7.80 -19.16 19.39
C ASN A 67 6.61 -19.20 20.35
N GLN A 68 5.68 -18.22 20.30
CA GLN A 68 4.50 -18.21 21.18
C GLN A 68 3.57 -19.39 20.93
N VAL A 69 3.62 -20.00 19.74
CA VAL A 69 2.91 -21.27 19.50
C VAL A 69 3.43 -22.35 20.45
N ALA A 70 4.74 -22.53 20.51
CA ALA A 70 5.37 -23.50 21.40
C ALA A 70 5.20 -23.13 22.90
N GLN A 71 5.01 -21.85 23.22
CA GLN A 71 4.63 -21.37 24.54
C GLN A 71 3.23 -21.84 24.93
N VAL A 72 2.22 -21.63 24.04
CA VAL A 72 0.82 -21.99 24.30
C VAL A 72 0.63 -23.51 24.34
N GLU A 73 1.33 -24.24 23.48
CA GLU A 73 1.30 -25.69 23.39
C GLU A 73 2.11 -26.41 24.45
N GLU A 74 2.77 -25.64 25.36
CA GLU A 74 3.65 -26.17 26.43
C GLU A 74 4.82 -27.03 25.87
N THR A 75 5.23 -26.81 24.62
CA THR A 75 6.30 -27.59 23.96
C THR A 75 7.64 -27.40 24.65
N TYR A 76 7.92 -26.21 25.21
CA TYR A 76 9.12 -25.94 26.00
C TYR A 76 9.12 -26.77 27.28
N ASP A 77 7.97 -26.83 27.98
CA ASP A 77 7.81 -27.62 29.24
C ASP A 77 8.07 -29.11 29.00
N GLU A 78 7.46 -29.64 27.90
CA GLU A 78 7.60 -31.05 27.56
C GLU A 78 9.06 -31.41 27.20
N ARG A 79 9.72 -30.58 26.39
CA ARG A 79 11.08 -30.85 25.90
C ARG A 79 12.14 -30.66 26.98
N LEU A 80 11.97 -29.71 27.88
CA LEU A 80 12.86 -29.47 29.04
C LEU A 80 12.56 -30.38 30.24
N GLY A 81 11.35 -30.93 30.28
CA GLY A 81 10.93 -31.78 31.40
C GLY A 81 10.73 -31.01 32.71
N MET A 82 10.46 -29.71 32.62
CA MET A 82 10.23 -28.81 33.75
C MET A 82 9.21 -27.75 33.40
N THR A 83 8.64 -27.03 34.35
CA THR A 83 7.73 -25.92 34.12
C THR A 83 8.48 -24.70 33.58
N VAL A 84 7.98 -24.10 32.49
CA VAL A 84 8.46 -22.84 31.92
C VAL A 84 7.49 -21.73 32.28
N ASN A 85 7.92 -20.80 33.12
CA ASN A 85 7.15 -19.65 33.56
C ASN A 85 7.41 -18.47 32.61
N TRP A 86 6.43 -18.08 31.78
CA TRP A 86 6.55 -16.92 30.93
C TRP A 86 6.09 -15.67 31.67
N LEU A 87 7.01 -14.71 31.84
CA LEU A 87 6.82 -13.51 32.64
C LEU A 87 6.84 -12.27 31.73
N PRO A 88 5.75 -11.49 31.65
CA PRO A 88 5.69 -10.30 30.79
C PRO A 88 6.45 -9.13 31.40
N PHE A 89 7.23 -8.44 30.59
CA PHE A 89 7.97 -7.23 30.94
C PHE A 89 7.59 -6.03 30.09
N GLY A 90 7.80 -4.82 30.60
CA GLY A 90 7.53 -3.58 29.91
C GLY A 90 8.73 -3.01 29.16
N SER A 91 9.96 -3.48 29.50
CA SER A 91 11.18 -3.00 28.83
C SER A 91 12.31 -4.04 28.88
N GLY A 92 13.21 -3.97 27.87
CA GLY A 92 14.42 -4.83 27.88
C GLY A 92 15.41 -4.48 29.01
N GLY A 93 15.33 -3.27 29.58
CA GLY A 93 16.08 -2.88 30.75
C GLY A 93 15.61 -3.59 32.02
N ASP A 94 14.29 -3.70 32.21
CA ASP A 94 13.69 -4.45 33.31
C ASP A 94 14.01 -5.94 33.22
N MET A 95 14.06 -6.51 32.01
CA MET A 95 14.52 -7.89 31.77
C MET A 95 15.98 -8.08 32.24
N ALA A 96 16.88 -7.15 31.90
CA ALA A 96 18.27 -7.22 32.31
C ALA A 96 18.42 -7.15 33.85
N LEU A 97 17.69 -6.24 34.52
CA LEU A 97 17.66 -6.14 35.98
C LEU A 97 17.15 -7.43 36.63
N ALA A 98 16.14 -8.05 36.06
CA ALA A 98 15.57 -9.30 36.54
C ALA A 98 16.55 -10.48 36.36
N MET A 99 17.32 -10.51 35.27
CA MET A 99 18.42 -11.48 35.11
C MET A 99 19.53 -11.28 36.12
N GLU A 100 19.92 -10.03 36.39
CA GLU A 100 20.93 -9.74 37.42
C GLU A 100 20.47 -10.11 38.84
N SER A 101 19.18 -9.99 39.15
CA SER A 101 18.62 -10.39 40.43
C SER A 101 18.43 -11.90 40.57
N GLY A 102 18.49 -12.64 39.46
CA GLY A 102 18.21 -14.07 39.39
C GLY A 102 16.71 -14.42 39.38
N ASP A 103 15.85 -13.47 39.06
CA ASP A 103 14.42 -13.70 38.96
C ASP A 103 14.05 -14.28 37.57
N ILE A 104 14.91 -14.09 36.56
CA ILE A 104 14.76 -14.55 35.17
C ILE A 104 16.01 -15.30 34.72
N ASP A 105 15.84 -16.42 34.07
CA ASP A 105 16.90 -17.28 33.54
C ASP A 105 17.20 -16.99 32.05
N ILE A 106 16.14 -16.69 31.25
CA ILE A 106 16.26 -16.36 29.84
C ILE A 106 15.38 -15.11 29.54
N ALA A 107 15.94 -14.16 28.82
CA ALA A 107 15.12 -13.09 28.21
C ALA A 107 14.94 -13.37 26.70
N TYR A 108 13.70 -13.61 26.31
CA TYR A 108 13.31 -13.75 24.89
C TYR A 108 12.83 -12.41 24.36
N SER A 109 13.36 -12.00 23.21
CA SER A 109 13.03 -10.72 22.56
C SER A 109 13.48 -9.49 23.35
N GLN A 110 14.65 -9.55 23.98
CA GLN A 110 15.26 -8.39 24.64
C GLN A 110 15.85 -7.43 23.60
N GLY A 111 15.52 -6.14 23.67
CA GLY A 111 16.13 -5.15 22.80
C GLY A 111 17.65 -5.07 22.95
N LEU A 112 18.37 -4.98 21.82
CA LEU A 112 19.83 -4.96 21.81
C LEU A 112 20.44 -3.78 22.60
N THR A 113 19.84 -2.58 22.49
CA THR A 113 20.36 -1.38 23.18
C THR A 113 20.36 -1.48 24.70
N PRO A 114 19.24 -1.89 25.35
CA PRO A 114 19.28 -2.14 26.79
C PRO A 114 20.35 -3.18 27.21
N PHE A 115 20.43 -4.29 26.49
CA PHE A 115 21.46 -5.31 26.75
C PHE A 115 22.86 -4.71 26.67
N ALA A 116 23.19 -3.98 25.59
CA ALA A 116 24.52 -3.36 25.43
C ALA A 116 24.84 -2.36 26.53
N ASN A 117 23.87 -1.59 27.01
CA ASN A 117 24.04 -0.68 28.16
C ASN A 117 24.40 -1.43 29.44
N PHE A 118 23.72 -2.53 29.72
CA PHE A 118 23.98 -3.33 30.93
C PHE A 118 25.36 -3.99 30.91
N VAL A 119 25.72 -4.64 29.79
CA VAL A 119 27.07 -5.26 29.69
C VAL A 119 28.20 -4.21 29.68
N THR A 120 27.96 -3.02 29.13
CA THR A 120 28.87 -1.88 29.21
C THR A 120 29.07 -1.43 30.68
N SER A 121 28.01 -1.54 31.47
CA SER A 121 28.04 -1.21 32.90
C SER A 121 28.64 -2.34 33.78
N GLY A 122 28.97 -3.48 33.18
CA GLY A 122 29.67 -4.59 33.86
C GLY A 122 28.78 -5.77 34.20
N SER A 123 27.56 -5.87 33.65
CA SER A 123 26.67 -7.03 33.82
C SER A 123 27.25 -8.26 33.13
N GLU A 124 27.13 -9.42 33.78
CA GLU A 124 27.60 -10.72 33.27
C GLU A 124 26.47 -11.41 32.51
N LEU A 125 26.10 -10.85 31.35
CA LEU A 125 25.08 -11.37 30.46
C LEU A 125 25.70 -11.74 29.11
N GLU A 126 25.06 -12.66 28.35
CA GLU A 126 25.51 -13.02 27.03
C GLU A 126 24.31 -13.23 26.09
N ILE A 127 24.50 -12.91 24.78
CA ILE A 127 23.58 -13.15 23.70
C ILE A 127 23.80 -14.59 23.21
N VAL A 128 22.71 -15.35 23.08
CA VAL A 128 22.73 -16.74 22.60
C VAL A 128 21.92 -16.95 21.30
N GLY A 129 21.14 -15.97 20.89
CA GLY A 129 20.33 -16.02 19.66
C GLY A 129 19.74 -14.66 19.26
N VAL A 130 19.16 -14.62 18.07
CA VAL A 130 18.33 -13.51 17.58
C VAL A 130 16.88 -13.95 17.65
N ALA A 131 16.03 -13.19 18.34
CA ALA A 131 14.63 -13.53 18.51
C ALA A 131 13.80 -13.11 17.30
N VAL A 132 13.92 -11.85 16.89
CA VAL A 132 13.13 -11.25 15.79
C VAL A 132 13.85 -10.02 15.24
N SER A 133 13.76 -9.80 13.93
CA SER A 133 14.17 -8.57 13.26
C SER A 133 12.94 -7.80 12.80
N TYR A 134 12.93 -6.46 13.03
CA TYR A 134 11.78 -5.61 12.76
C TYR A 134 12.22 -4.20 12.37
N ALA A 135 11.89 -3.76 11.16
CA ALA A 135 12.34 -2.45 10.68
C ALA A 135 11.36 -1.33 11.08
N ASP A 136 10.09 -1.43 10.68
CA ASP A 136 9.08 -0.40 10.87
C ASP A 136 8.23 -0.55 12.13
N ALA A 137 8.21 -1.71 12.76
CA ALA A 137 7.43 -1.96 13.97
C ALA A 137 7.96 -1.25 15.24
N ASP A 138 9.08 -0.58 15.16
CA ASP A 138 9.61 0.38 16.15
C ASP A 138 9.98 1.65 15.38
N ASN A 139 9.15 2.69 15.41
CA ASN A 139 9.42 3.88 14.63
C ASN A 139 8.83 5.15 15.27
N CYS A 140 9.17 6.29 14.67
CA CYS A 140 8.67 7.60 15.07
C CYS A 140 7.66 8.09 14.03
N VAL A 141 6.45 8.37 14.48
CA VAL A 141 5.32 8.80 13.66
C VAL A 141 5.08 10.29 13.87
N ALA A 142 5.06 11.05 12.79
CA ALA A 142 4.76 12.47 12.81
C ALA A 142 3.25 12.70 12.77
N HIS A 143 2.78 13.65 13.61
CA HIS A 143 1.37 14.03 13.64
C HIS A 143 1.00 14.83 12.38
N PRO A 144 -0.12 14.54 11.72
CA PRO A 144 -0.49 15.16 10.44
C PRO A 144 -0.64 16.69 10.51
N ASP A 145 -1.11 17.24 11.66
CA ASP A 145 -1.29 18.69 11.84
C ASP A 145 0.01 19.50 11.78
N TYR A 146 1.17 18.86 11.92
CA TYR A 146 2.47 19.53 11.86
C TYR A 146 3.16 19.41 10.49
N GLY A 147 2.71 18.50 9.64
CA GLY A 147 3.23 18.33 8.29
C GLY A 147 4.74 18.02 8.22
N VAL A 148 5.26 17.24 9.17
CA VAL A 148 6.68 16.88 9.24
C VAL A 148 7.00 15.85 8.16
N THR A 149 8.03 16.13 7.39
CA THR A 149 8.59 15.22 6.37
C THR A 149 10.10 15.17 6.51
N ALA A 150 10.77 14.20 5.87
CA ALA A 150 12.23 14.14 5.86
C ALA A 150 12.87 15.44 5.35
N ALA A 151 12.25 16.09 4.35
CA ALA A 151 12.78 17.31 3.72
C ALA A 151 12.67 18.56 4.62
N ASN A 152 11.67 18.64 5.51
CA ASN A 152 11.41 19.84 6.32
C ASN A 152 11.60 19.63 7.83
N ALA A 153 11.99 18.44 8.27
CA ALA A 153 12.08 18.06 9.68
C ALA A 153 12.87 19.08 10.54
N ALA A 154 13.99 19.57 10.05
CA ALA A 154 14.85 20.51 10.78
C ALA A 154 14.15 21.85 11.09
N GLU A 155 13.28 22.33 10.23
CA GLU A 155 12.51 23.55 10.41
C GLU A 155 11.23 23.30 11.24
N THR A 156 10.50 22.23 10.91
CA THR A 156 9.18 21.95 11.48
C THR A 156 9.25 21.48 12.92
N LEU A 157 10.27 20.67 13.27
CA LEU A 157 10.44 20.16 14.63
C LEU A 157 11.08 21.16 15.59
N ALA A 158 11.59 22.30 15.11
CA ALA A 158 12.22 23.30 15.99
C ALA A 158 11.22 23.89 17.01
N GLY A 159 11.52 23.70 18.29
CA GLY A 159 10.69 24.14 19.42
C GLY A 159 9.45 23.26 19.67
N GLN A 160 9.29 22.18 18.95
CA GLN A 160 8.19 21.23 19.13
C GLN A 160 8.53 20.15 20.15
N LYS A 161 7.51 19.42 20.62
CA LYS A 161 7.65 18.29 21.51
C LYS A 161 7.73 17.01 20.73
N ILE A 162 8.65 16.14 21.11
CA ILE A 162 8.77 14.77 20.60
C ILE A 162 8.67 13.84 21.79
N TYR A 163 7.71 12.93 21.78
CA TYR A 163 7.56 11.87 22.76
C TYR A 163 8.37 10.66 22.33
N ALA A 164 9.30 10.20 23.14
CA ALA A 164 10.07 9.00 22.86
C ALA A 164 10.60 8.35 24.15
N PRO A 165 10.80 7.02 24.15
CA PRO A 165 11.52 6.34 25.22
C PRO A 165 12.95 6.84 25.36
N VAL A 166 13.59 6.58 26.50
CA VAL A 166 14.97 6.96 26.78
C VAL A 166 15.81 5.71 27.05
N GLY A 167 17.00 5.64 26.44
CA GLY A 167 17.97 4.58 26.70
C GLY A 167 17.69 3.22 26.10
N ASN A 168 16.74 3.16 25.15
CA ASN A 168 16.43 1.95 24.36
C ASN A 168 16.72 2.16 22.87
N VAL A 169 16.36 1.17 22.02
CA VAL A 169 16.60 1.22 20.58
C VAL A 169 15.82 2.35 19.91
N THR A 170 14.59 2.61 20.32
CA THR A 170 13.74 3.71 19.79
C THR A 170 14.40 5.07 20.04
N HIS A 171 15.02 5.27 21.20
CA HIS A 171 15.81 6.47 21.50
C HIS A 171 16.99 6.63 20.55
N TYR A 172 17.77 5.57 20.38
CA TYR A 172 18.88 5.55 19.44
C TYR A 172 18.43 5.88 18.00
N LYS A 173 17.36 5.22 17.52
CA LYS A 173 16.75 5.49 16.21
C LYS A 173 16.36 6.95 16.06
N LEU A 174 15.59 7.49 17.00
CA LEU A 174 15.16 8.90 16.98
C LEU A 174 16.36 9.82 16.82
N LEU A 175 17.36 9.71 17.66
CA LEU A 175 18.49 10.65 17.64
C LEU A 175 19.35 10.51 16.37
N LYS A 176 19.55 9.28 15.88
CA LYS A 176 20.27 9.02 14.64
C LYS A 176 19.49 9.55 13.42
N MET A 177 18.18 9.28 13.34
CA MET A 177 17.30 9.77 12.29
C MET A 177 17.31 11.31 12.26
N LEU A 178 17.08 11.95 13.41
CA LEU A 178 17.08 13.42 13.49
C LEU A 178 18.43 14.02 13.13
N GLY A 179 19.53 13.37 13.53
CA GLY A 179 20.89 13.78 13.14
C GLY A 179 21.12 13.71 11.63
N HIS A 180 20.63 12.62 10.99
CA HIS A 180 20.68 12.47 9.52
C HIS A 180 19.86 13.55 8.80
N LEU A 181 18.67 13.84 9.31
CA LEU A 181 17.77 14.89 8.77
C LEU A 181 18.22 16.32 9.10
N GLY A 182 19.36 16.48 9.78
CA GLY A 182 19.93 17.79 10.11
C GLY A 182 19.16 18.54 11.20
N VAL A 183 18.34 17.87 12.01
CA VAL A 183 17.62 18.44 13.16
C VAL A 183 18.61 18.58 14.33
N PRO A 184 18.94 19.82 14.81
CA PRO A 184 19.77 19.95 15.99
C PRO A 184 19.11 19.34 17.22
N LEU A 185 19.83 18.48 17.95
CA LEU A 185 19.26 17.72 19.08
C LEU A 185 18.84 18.61 20.27
N ASP A 186 19.29 19.86 20.33
CA ASP A 186 18.89 20.88 21.29
C ASP A 186 17.76 21.81 20.80
N SER A 187 17.23 21.56 19.59
CA SER A 187 16.22 22.41 18.99
C SER A 187 14.78 22.03 19.30
N PHE A 188 14.51 20.86 19.85
CA PHE A 188 13.17 20.36 20.21
C PHE A 188 13.11 19.96 21.69
N GLU A 189 11.90 19.79 22.24
CA GLU A 189 11.67 19.29 23.59
C GLU A 189 11.46 17.77 23.55
N HIS A 190 12.46 17.00 23.98
CA HIS A 190 12.31 15.57 24.19
C HIS A 190 11.51 15.30 25.46
N VAL A 191 10.34 14.71 25.34
CA VAL A 191 9.48 14.31 26.45
C VAL A 191 9.61 12.78 26.64
N PRO A 192 10.19 12.32 27.74
CA PRO A 192 10.31 10.90 28.02
C PRO A 192 8.95 10.19 28.08
N SER A 193 8.85 9.06 27.43
CA SER A 193 7.67 8.17 27.46
C SER A 193 8.11 6.72 27.59
N ASP A 194 7.17 5.82 27.86
CA ASP A 194 7.40 4.37 27.86
C ASP A 194 7.29 3.74 26.46
N GLY A 195 6.91 4.55 25.43
CA GLY A 195 6.73 4.06 24.05
C GLY A 195 5.42 3.30 23.81
N GLY A 196 4.60 3.14 24.83
CA GLY A 196 3.31 2.45 24.76
C GLY A 196 2.11 3.39 24.66
N ALA A 197 1.03 3.04 25.36
CA ALA A 197 -0.25 3.76 25.32
C ALA A 197 -0.15 5.26 25.63
N ALA A 198 0.84 5.71 26.43
CA ALA A 198 1.04 7.12 26.71
C ALA A 198 1.55 7.91 25.49
N ALA A 199 2.39 7.30 24.66
CA ALA A 199 2.86 7.90 23.41
C ALA A 199 1.71 8.04 22.41
N VAL A 200 0.88 7.01 22.25
CA VAL A 200 -0.31 7.01 21.40
C VAL A 200 -1.30 8.10 21.86
N ALA A 201 -1.61 8.16 23.17
CA ALA A 201 -2.53 9.17 23.70
C ALA A 201 -2.02 10.60 23.50
N ALA A 202 -0.71 10.84 23.67
CA ALA A 202 -0.10 12.14 23.41
C ALA A 202 -0.15 12.50 21.93
N PHE A 203 0.02 11.54 21.04
CA PHE A 203 -0.13 11.70 19.60
C PHE A 203 -1.58 12.05 19.24
N GLU A 204 -2.56 11.24 19.64
CA GLU A 204 -3.98 11.43 19.36
C GLU A 204 -4.53 12.76 19.88
N SER A 205 -3.97 13.30 20.98
CA SER A 205 -4.36 14.60 21.51
C SER A 205 -3.84 15.78 20.69
N GLY A 206 -2.88 15.55 19.79
CA GLY A 206 -2.22 16.61 19.03
C GLY A 206 -1.23 17.45 19.85
N ASP A 207 -0.86 17.04 21.06
CA ASP A 207 0.03 17.78 21.94
C ASP A 207 1.51 17.66 21.55
N VAL A 208 1.85 16.78 20.57
CA VAL A 208 3.20 16.48 20.13
C VAL A 208 3.30 16.49 18.61
N ALA A 209 4.43 16.97 18.09
CA ALA A 209 4.68 16.97 16.65
C ALA A 209 5.08 15.58 16.12
N MET A 210 5.65 14.76 16.99
CA MET A 210 6.07 13.39 16.67
C MET A 210 6.06 12.56 17.96
N ALA A 211 5.64 11.30 17.84
CA ALA A 211 5.76 10.33 18.91
C ALA A 211 6.44 9.06 18.39
N CYS A 212 7.33 8.47 19.21
CA CYS A 212 8.01 7.23 18.89
C CYS A 212 7.47 6.12 19.78
N ALA A 213 7.15 4.99 19.17
CA ALA A 213 6.57 3.83 19.82
C ALA A 213 7.05 2.54 19.16
N PHE A 214 6.61 1.42 19.67
CA PHE A 214 6.84 0.10 19.09
C PHE A 214 5.55 -0.72 19.09
N GLY A 215 5.53 -1.74 18.24
CA GLY A 215 4.39 -2.66 18.11
C GLY A 215 3.09 -1.97 17.72
N GLY A 216 2.00 -2.33 18.40
CA GLY A 216 0.66 -1.79 18.17
C GLY A 216 0.58 -0.27 18.34
N GLY A 217 1.50 0.37 19.07
CA GLY A 217 1.55 1.81 19.22
C GLY A 217 1.88 2.54 17.93
N VAL A 218 2.79 2.01 17.12
CA VAL A 218 3.11 2.56 15.78
C VAL A 218 1.89 2.43 14.87
N LEU A 219 1.28 1.25 14.80
CA LEU A 219 0.08 1.02 14.00
C LEU A 219 -1.06 1.97 14.36
N SER A 220 -1.35 2.12 15.66
CA SER A 220 -2.42 3.03 16.12
C SER A 220 -2.19 4.48 15.70
N MET A 221 -0.94 4.96 15.73
CA MET A 221 -0.60 6.32 15.30
C MET A 221 -0.67 6.48 13.77
N LEU A 222 -0.33 5.45 13.01
CA LEU A 222 -0.50 5.43 11.54
C LEU A 222 -1.99 5.42 11.16
N ASP A 223 -2.80 4.60 11.82
CA ASP A 223 -4.26 4.55 11.63
C ASP A 223 -4.94 5.89 12.00
N ALA A 224 -4.37 6.64 12.94
CA ALA A 224 -4.81 7.99 13.29
C ALA A 224 -4.37 9.06 12.26
N GLY A 225 -3.80 8.65 11.11
CA GLY A 225 -3.39 9.54 10.01
C GLY A 225 -1.97 10.10 10.16
N GLY A 226 -1.15 9.52 11.03
CA GLY A 226 0.26 9.85 11.15
C GLY A 226 1.07 9.37 9.95
N ASN A 227 2.28 9.89 9.79
CA ASN A 227 3.22 9.44 8.76
C ASN A 227 4.60 9.13 9.35
N LEU A 228 5.26 8.13 8.78
CA LEU A 228 6.68 7.87 9.06
C LEU A 228 7.52 8.97 8.42
N VAL A 229 8.42 9.57 9.20
CA VAL A 229 9.36 10.59 8.67
C VAL A 229 10.49 9.92 7.88
N MET A 230 10.89 8.72 8.29
CA MET A 230 11.76 7.78 7.57
C MET A 230 11.25 6.36 7.79
N THR A 231 11.15 5.60 6.72
CA THR A 231 10.82 4.17 6.78
C THR A 231 11.95 3.35 7.39
N GLY A 232 11.65 2.12 7.84
CA GLY A 232 12.66 1.20 8.37
C GLY A 232 13.77 0.91 7.37
N SER A 233 13.45 0.74 6.09
CA SER A 233 14.44 0.50 5.03
C SER A 233 15.35 1.72 4.79
N GLU A 234 14.81 2.94 4.86
CA GLU A 234 15.62 4.16 4.78
C GLU A 234 16.56 4.30 5.99
N GLN A 235 16.08 3.90 7.16
CA GLN A 235 16.90 3.87 8.38
C GLN A 235 18.01 2.81 8.31
N GLU A 236 17.72 1.62 7.78
CA GLU A 236 18.72 0.59 7.54
C GLU A 236 19.80 1.03 6.55
N ALA A 237 19.43 1.77 5.51
CA ALA A 237 20.37 2.32 4.54
C ALA A 237 21.39 3.29 5.15
N ILE A 238 21.09 3.92 6.29
CA ILE A 238 22.00 4.77 7.05
C ILE A 238 22.63 4.05 8.27
N GLY A 239 22.50 2.73 8.33
CA GLY A 239 23.13 1.87 9.34
C GLY A 239 22.36 1.72 10.64
N ILE A 240 21.06 2.05 10.68
CA ILE A 240 20.20 1.81 11.84
C ILE A 240 19.57 0.43 11.67
N ARG A 241 20.03 -0.58 12.42
CA ARG A 241 19.43 -1.91 12.47
C ARG A 241 18.65 -2.10 13.75
N VAL A 242 17.50 -2.77 13.66
CA VAL A 242 16.58 -2.99 14.77
C VAL A 242 16.19 -4.46 14.83
N PHE A 243 16.56 -5.10 15.93
CA PHE A 243 16.25 -6.50 16.21
C PHE A 243 16.34 -6.77 17.70
N ASP A 244 15.64 -7.79 18.15
CA ASP A 244 15.72 -8.30 19.49
C ASP A 244 16.52 -9.59 19.56
N ILE A 245 17.11 -9.81 20.71
CA ILE A 245 18.00 -10.94 21.01
C ILE A 245 17.38 -11.89 22.02
N ILE A 246 17.95 -13.11 22.08
CA ILE A 246 17.78 -14.02 23.17
C ILE A 246 19.03 -13.91 24.03
N SER A 247 18.86 -13.57 25.30
CA SER A 247 19.98 -13.35 26.23
C SER A 247 19.80 -14.11 27.54
N ILE A 248 20.93 -14.42 28.20
CA ILE A 248 20.98 -15.16 29.44
C ILE A 248 22.07 -14.58 30.38
N PRO A 249 22.00 -14.82 31.70
CA PRO A 249 23.15 -14.66 32.58
C PRO A 249 24.27 -15.63 32.16
N THR A 250 25.50 -15.15 32.05
CA THR A 250 26.65 -15.98 31.63
C THR A 250 26.82 -17.22 32.51
N GLN A 251 26.60 -17.07 33.83
CA GLN A 251 26.70 -18.20 34.78
C GLN A 251 25.59 -19.25 34.50
N PHE A 252 24.38 -18.83 34.12
CA PHE A 252 23.30 -19.75 33.78
C PHE A 252 23.68 -20.62 32.59
N GLY A 253 24.27 -20.02 31.51
CA GLY A 253 24.76 -20.76 30.35
C GLY A 253 25.86 -21.79 30.70
N ILE A 254 26.71 -21.49 31.70
CA ILE A 254 27.74 -22.40 32.18
C ILE A 254 27.13 -23.57 32.98
N ASP A 255 26.17 -23.30 33.85
CA ASP A 255 25.60 -24.29 34.78
C ASP A 255 24.55 -25.18 34.08
N HIS A 256 23.83 -24.65 33.05
CA HIS A 256 22.68 -25.29 32.38
C HIS A 256 22.75 -25.24 30.82
N PRO A 257 23.87 -25.63 30.19
CA PRO A 257 24.03 -25.50 28.75
C PRO A 257 22.98 -26.30 27.95
N ASP A 258 22.57 -27.46 28.46
CA ASP A 258 21.57 -28.32 27.89
C ASP A 258 20.15 -27.69 27.89
N VAL A 259 19.85 -26.86 28.89
CA VAL A 259 18.61 -26.11 28.97
C VAL A 259 18.57 -25.02 27.88
N VAL A 260 19.66 -24.26 27.75
CA VAL A 260 19.78 -23.21 26.73
C VAL A 260 19.71 -23.80 25.32
N GLU A 261 20.44 -24.89 25.04
CA GLU A 261 20.40 -25.58 23.73
C GLU A 261 19.02 -26.13 23.44
N THR A 262 18.32 -26.72 24.40
CA THR A 262 16.96 -27.23 24.23
C THR A 262 15.97 -26.09 23.97
N PHE A 263 16.09 -24.98 24.71
CA PHE A 263 15.25 -23.79 24.49
C PHE A 263 15.42 -23.22 23.07
N LEU A 264 16.66 -23.06 22.61
CA LEU A 264 16.96 -22.60 21.27
C LEU A 264 16.45 -23.58 20.19
N GLN A 265 16.58 -24.90 20.43
CA GLN A 265 16.07 -25.90 19.47
C GLN A 265 14.55 -25.83 19.31
N VAL A 266 13.78 -25.67 20.42
CA VAL A 266 12.31 -25.50 20.35
C VAL A 266 11.95 -24.19 19.68
N THR A 267 12.70 -23.11 19.93
CA THR A 267 12.50 -21.81 19.26
C THR A 267 12.70 -21.93 17.75
N GLU A 268 13.78 -22.58 17.30
CA GLU A 268 14.03 -22.79 15.86
C GLU A 268 12.96 -23.69 15.21
N GLU A 269 12.48 -24.72 15.93
CA GLU A 269 11.38 -25.56 15.45
C GLU A 269 10.08 -24.76 15.28
N ALA A 270 9.78 -23.82 16.20
CA ALA A 270 8.62 -22.93 16.09
C ALA A 270 8.78 -21.91 14.94
N ASN A 271 9.98 -21.33 14.75
CA ASN A 271 10.29 -20.44 13.64
C ASN A 271 10.15 -21.18 12.30
N ALA A 272 10.64 -22.42 12.21
CA ALA A 272 10.50 -23.26 11.02
C ALA A 272 9.03 -23.66 10.74
N ALA A 273 8.25 -23.95 11.79
CA ALA A 273 6.82 -24.22 11.66
C ALA A 273 6.05 -22.98 11.15
N TYR A 274 6.39 -21.80 11.67
CA TYR A 274 5.83 -20.53 11.20
C TYR A 274 6.21 -20.27 9.73
N ALA A 275 7.45 -20.44 9.34
CA ALA A 275 7.89 -20.31 7.95
C ALA A 275 7.23 -21.36 7.03
N GLY A 276 6.89 -22.55 7.55
CA GLY A 276 6.24 -23.62 6.84
C GLY A 276 4.73 -23.52 6.70
N GLY A 277 4.06 -22.57 7.42
CA GLY A 277 2.59 -22.47 7.37
C GLY A 277 2.02 -21.48 8.38
N ARG A 278 2.35 -20.21 8.26
CA ARG A 278 2.00 -19.10 9.15
C ARG A 278 0.52 -19.02 9.52
N ARG A 279 -0.37 -19.13 8.54
CA ARG A 279 -1.81 -18.88 8.73
C ARG A 279 -2.47 -19.80 9.77
N ALA A 280 -2.03 -21.06 9.84
CA ALA A 280 -2.54 -22.00 10.82
C ALA A 280 -2.18 -21.63 12.28
N LEU A 281 -1.20 -20.74 12.47
CA LEU A 281 -0.62 -20.35 13.74
C LEU A 281 -1.07 -18.96 14.21
N GLU A 282 -1.58 -18.11 13.32
CA GLU A 282 -1.90 -16.69 13.57
C GLU A 282 -2.84 -16.47 14.76
N ALA A 283 -3.90 -17.25 14.87
CA ALA A 283 -4.85 -17.12 15.98
C ALA A 283 -4.19 -17.46 17.34
N THR A 284 -3.34 -18.49 17.39
CA THR A 284 -2.61 -18.89 18.58
C THR A 284 -1.59 -17.83 18.99
N ILE A 285 -0.85 -17.27 18.02
CA ILE A 285 0.12 -16.20 18.27
C ILE A 285 -0.59 -14.94 18.78
N ALA A 286 -1.69 -14.54 18.16
CA ALA A 286 -2.47 -13.37 18.55
C ALA A 286 -3.01 -13.52 20.00
N GLU A 287 -3.55 -14.68 20.35
CA GLU A 287 -4.02 -14.96 21.72
C GLU A 287 -2.87 -14.87 22.73
N ALA A 288 -1.73 -15.48 22.43
CA ALA A 288 -0.54 -15.46 23.30
C ALA A 288 0.03 -14.04 23.47
N ALA A 289 0.04 -13.26 22.40
CA ALA A 289 0.48 -11.86 22.44
C ALA A 289 -0.53 -10.92 23.13
N GLY A 290 -1.76 -11.38 23.38
CA GLY A 290 -2.84 -10.55 23.95
C GLY A 290 -3.43 -9.55 22.93
N MET A 291 -3.39 -9.87 21.65
CA MET A 291 -3.79 -9.01 20.52
C MET A 291 -4.99 -9.57 19.76
N THR A 292 -5.60 -8.72 18.93
CA THR A 292 -6.49 -9.21 17.87
C THR A 292 -5.69 -9.91 16.79
N VAL A 293 -6.30 -10.85 16.06
CA VAL A 293 -5.63 -11.55 14.95
C VAL A 293 -5.16 -10.54 13.89
N GLU A 294 -5.99 -9.55 13.57
CA GLU A 294 -5.67 -8.49 12.61
C GLU A 294 -4.44 -7.66 13.05
N GLY A 295 -4.44 -7.15 14.29
CA GLY A 295 -3.31 -6.38 14.81
C GLY A 295 -2.03 -7.21 14.94
N SER A 296 -2.16 -8.50 15.32
CA SER A 296 -1.03 -9.43 15.38
C SER A 296 -0.43 -9.65 13.98
N ASN A 297 -1.28 -9.87 12.97
CA ASN A 297 -0.83 -10.10 11.60
C ASN A 297 -0.15 -8.88 11.01
N ALA A 298 -0.68 -7.68 11.26
CA ALA A 298 -0.06 -6.44 10.81
C ALA A 298 1.37 -6.25 11.36
N LEU A 299 1.64 -6.70 12.60
CA LEU A 299 3.01 -6.71 13.15
C LEU A 299 3.85 -7.85 12.59
N LEU A 300 3.30 -9.06 12.47
CA LEU A 300 4.00 -10.21 11.91
C LEU A 300 4.45 -9.99 10.47
N ASP A 301 3.72 -9.17 9.68
CA ASP A 301 4.12 -8.76 8.33
C ASP A 301 5.37 -7.87 8.30
N MET A 302 5.66 -7.18 9.40
CA MET A 302 6.86 -6.37 9.58
C MET A 302 8.02 -7.12 10.26
N PHE A 303 7.81 -8.40 10.65
CA PHE A 303 8.78 -9.19 11.39
C PHE A 303 9.44 -10.26 10.51
N SER A 304 10.71 -10.53 10.81
CA SER A 304 11.40 -11.69 10.26
C SER A 304 12.09 -12.48 11.38
N PHE A 305 12.05 -13.81 11.29
CA PHE A 305 12.64 -14.73 12.23
C PHE A 305 13.80 -15.44 11.54
N PRO A 306 15.05 -14.93 11.68
CA PRO A 306 16.20 -15.53 10.98
C PRO A 306 16.45 -16.95 11.49
N ASP A 307 16.65 -17.88 10.56
CA ASP A 307 16.99 -19.26 10.87
C ASP A 307 18.41 -19.38 11.47
N ARG A 308 18.71 -20.55 12.04
CA ARG A 308 20.00 -20.85 12.67
C ARG A 308 21.19 -20.50 11.78
N ALA A 309 21.16 -20.87 10.51
CA ALA A 309 22.27 -20.63 9.57
C ALA A 309 22.47 -19.14 9.31
N THR A 310 21.39 -18.41 9.15
CA THR A 310 21.38 -16.95 8.99
C THR A 310 21.91 -16.28 10.26
N GLN A 311 21.42 -16.68 11.45
CA GLN A 311 21.88 -16.12 12.74
C GLN A 311 23.40 -16.32 12.98
N LEU A 312 23.98 -17.46 12.58
CA LEU A 312 25.40 -17.75 12.72
C LEU A 312 26.30 -17.04 11.71
N SER A 313 25.72 -16.40 10.69
CA SER A 313 26.47 -15.71 9.64
C SER A 313 27.14 -14.42 10.15
N ASP A 314 28.13 -13.93 9.36
CA ASP A 314 28.78 -12.63 9.63
C ASP A 314 27.78 -11.45 9.61
N ALA A 315 26.63 -11.61 8.92
CA ALA A 315 25.58 -10.60 8.90
C ALA A 315 24.82 -10.46 10.23
N TRP A 316 24.97 -11.41 11.14
CA TRP A 316 24.34 -11.42 12.46
C TRP A 316 25.36 -11.69 13.58
N LEU A 317 25.22 -12.82 14.30
CA LEU A 317 26.04 -13.14 15.48
C LEU A 317 27.53 -13.37 15.15
N GLY A 318 27.87 -13.62 13.90
CA GLY A 318 29.26 -13.77 13.43
C GLY A 318 30.06 -12.47 13.39
N GLY A 319 29.43 -11.29 13.59
CA GLY A 319 30.17 -10.02 13.60
C GLY A 319 29.29 -8.79 13.72
N THR A 320 28.22 -8.70 12.91
CA THR A 320 27.41 -7.49 12.81
C THR A 320 26.73 -7.09 14.13
N VAL A 321 26.27 -8.05 14.94
CA VAL A 321 25.63 -7.76 16.25
C VAL A 321 26.59 -7.02 17.18
N GLN A 322 27.85 -7.47 17.25
CA GLN A 322 28.90 -6.85 18.02
C GLN A 322 29.23 -5.43 17.55
N ASP A 323 29.29 -5.25 16.21
CA ASP A 323 29.53 -3.95 15.60
C ASP A 323 28.38 -2.97 15.87
N VAL A 324 27.12 -3.41 15.81
CA VAL A 324 25.94 -2.59 16.12
C VAL A 324 25.94 -2.18 17.59
N MET A 325 26.24 -3.09 18.53
CA MET A 325 26.40 -2.73 19.95
C MET A 325 27.47 -1.65 20.14
N LYS A 326 28.63 -1.82 19.51
CA LYS A 326 29.71 -0.83 19.58
C LYS A 326 29.28 0.52 19.06
N GLN A 327 28.63 0.56 17.90
CA GLN A 327 28.14 1.80 17.29
C GLN A 327 27.10 2.50 18.17
N GLN A 328 26.17 1.74 18.76
CA GLN A 328 25.16 2.30 19.66
C GLN A 328 25.79 2.89 20.92
N MET A 329 26.71 2.18 21.56
CA MET A 329 27.34 2.66 22.79
C MET A 329 28.29 3.84 22.53
N ASP A 330 29.06 3.82 21.43
CA ASP A 330 29.86 4.97 21.03
C ASP A 330 28.99 6.21 20.81
N PHE A 331 27.84 6.03 20.17
CA PHE A 331 26.88 7.11 19.96
C PHE A 331 26.36 7.67 21.29
N PHE A 332 26.00 6.83 22.27
CA PHE A 332 25.57 7.30 23.59
C PHE A 332 26.67 7.99 24.39
N VAL A 333 27.94 7.59 24.18
CA VAL A 333 29.11 8.34 24.71
C VAL A 333 29.18 9.73 24.09
N GLU A 334 29.01 9.82 22.74
CA GLU A 334 29.00 11.12 22.03
C GLU A 334 27.87 12.03 22.52
N GLN A 335 26.72 11.47 22.86
CA GLN A 335 25.59 12.23 23.41
C GLN A 335 25.77 12.57 24.91
N GLY A 336 26.74 11.97 25.59
CA GLY A 336 27.00 12.18 27.02
C GLY A 336 26.05 11.40 27.94
N GLU A 337 25.35 10.42 27.42
CA GLU A 337 24.40 9.56 28.16
C GLU A 337 25.12 8.51 28.97
N ILE A 338 26.25 7.97 28.48
CA ILE A 338 27.12 7.05 29.18
C ILE A 338 28.58 7.57 29.20
N PRO A 339 29.38 7.23 30.22
CA PRO A 339 30.72 7.79 30.35
C PRO A 339 31.74 7.22 29.36
N GLU A 340 31.65 5.93 29.04
CA GLU A 340 32.56 5.22 28.14
C GLU A 340 31.88 3.97 27.55
N ALA A 341 32.29 3.55 26.36
CA ALA A 341 31.91 2.30 25.71
C ALA A 341 33.09 1.31 25.82
N LEU A 342 32.81 0.01 25.71
CA LEU A 342 33.85 -1.01 25.66
C LEU A 342 34.60 -0.97 24.32
N ASP A 343 35.83 -1.44 24.31
CA ASP A 343 36.63 -1.54 23.08
C ASP A 343 36.08 -2.57 22.10
N SER A 344 35.50 -3.68 22.64
CA SER A 344 34.84 -4.75 21.85
C SER A 344 33.67 -5.35 22.63
N TYR A 345 32.67 -5.86 21.93
CA TYR A 345 31.51 -6.59 22.47
C TYR A 345 31.54 -8.08 22.11
N ASP A 346 32.63 -8.61 21.55
CA ASP A 346 32.76 -10.01 21.13
C ASP A 346 32.55 -10.99 22.27
N ALA A 347 32.97 -10.63 23.50
CA ALA A 347 32.85 -11.49 24.66
C ALA A 347 31.40 -11.71 25.15
N PHE A 348 30.46 -10.92 24.66
CA PHE A 348 29.06 -10.98 25.07
C PHE A 348 28.16 -11.68 24.07
N VAL A 349 28.72 -12.26 22.99
CA VAL A 349 27.99 -13.04 21.98
C VAL A 349 28.51 -14.47 22.00
N ASN A 350 27.71 -15.40 22.49
CA ASN A 350 28.03 -16.81 22.57
C ASN A 350 27.27 -17.66 21.57
N THR A 351 27.89 -17.91 20.43
CA THR A 351 27.31 -18.71 19.35
C THR A 351 27.39 -20.23 19.56
N SER A 352 28.02 -20.70 20.63
CA SER A 352 28.26 -22.13 20.83
C SER A 352 26.96 -22.91 21.04
N PHE A 353 26.00 -22.39 21.80
CA PHE A 353 24.70 -23.03 22.02
C PHE A 353 23.93 -23.20 20.71
N LEU A 354 23.83 -22.14 19.94
CA LEU A 354 23.15 -22.18 18.64
C LEU A 354 23.89 -23.09 17.64
N SER A 355 25.21 -23.17 17.73
CA SER A 355 26.00 -24.08 16.89
C SER A 355 25.78 -25.55 17.22
N ASN A 356 25.45 -25.88 18.48
CA ASN A 356 25.28 -27.24 18.97
C ASN A 356 23.88 -27.82 18.69
N ILE A 357 22.87 -27.00 18.44
CA ILE A 357 21.52 -27.48 18.09
C ILE A 357 21.49 -28.05 16.66
N SER A 358 20.47 -28.84 16.38
CA SER A 358 20.27 -29.45 15.05
C SER A 358 19.63 -28.47 14.07
N ASP A 359 20.00 -28.61 12.78
CA ASP A 359 19.26 -27.93 11.72
C ASP A 359 17.79 -28.40 11.71
N VAL A 360 16.88 -27.47 11.53
CA VAL A 360 15.44 -27.73 11.43
C VAL A 360 15.03 -27.58 9.97
N GLU A 361 14.47 -28.63 9.41
CA GLU A 361 13.93 -28.58 8.05
C GLU A 361 12.54 -27.92 8.12
N VAL A 362 12.31 -26.89 7.30
CA VAL A 362 11.00 -26.28 7.14
C VAL A 362 10.08 -27.30 6.45
N VAL A 363 9.18 -27.89 7.22
CA VAL A 363 8.16 -28.79 6.68
C VAL A 363 6.96 -27.93 6.30
N MET A 364 6.73 -27.74 5.01
CA MET A 364 5.53 -27.08 4.52
C MET A 364 4.31 -27.87 5.00
N THR A 365 3.58 -27.34 5.99
CA THR A 365 2.25 -27.80 6.34
C THR A 365 1.26 -27.24 5.31
N SER A 366 0.04 -27.80 5.21
CA SER A 366 -1.01 -27.13 4.43
C SER A 366 -1.12 -25.69 4.92
N SER A 367 -0.79 -24.74 4.05
CA SER A 367 -0.76 -23.31 4.40
C SER A 367 -2.15 -22.71 4.66
N GLY A 368 -3.21 -23.52 4.43
CA GLY A 368 -4.58 -23.02 4.39
C GLY A 368 -4.93 -22.24 3.12
N ALA A 369 -3.94 -22.06 2.21
CA ALA A 369 -4.19 -21.41 0.93
C ALA A 369 -5.25 -22.16 0.14
N GLY A 370 -6.23 -21.44 -0.39
CA GLY A 370 -7.33 -22.02 -1.17
C GLY A 370 -8.43 -22.72 -0.35
N GLU A 371 -8.34 -22.78 0.96
CA GLU A 371 -9.30 -23.51 1.79
C GLU A 371 -10.59 -22.71 2.10
N GLY A 372 -10.62 -21.39 1.84
CA GLY A 372 -11.75 -20.50 2.11
C GLY A 372 -12.96 -20.67 1.17
N GLY A 373 -12.93 -21.65 0.28
CA GLY A 373 -14.01 -21.92 -0.66
C GLY A 373 -14.06 -20.93 -1.81
N THR A 374 -15.28 -20.43 -2.13
CA THR A 374 -15.50 -19.55 -3.28
C THR A 374 -15.88 -18.15 -2.80
N VAL A 375 -15.25 -17.10 -3.35
CA VAL A 375 -15.72 -15.72 -3.31
C VAL A 375 -16.45 -15.39 -4.61
N THR A 376 -17.62 -14.76 -4.49
CA THR A 376 -18.45 -14.35 -5.64
C THR A 376 -18.49 -12.82 -5.73
N ILE A 377 -17.97 -12.29 -6.82
CA ILE A 377 -17.89 -10.86 -7.12
C ILE A 377 -18.86 -10.56 -8.29
N LEU A 378 -19.71 -9.57 -8.12
CA LEU A 378 -20.68 -9.19 -9.14
C LEU A 378 -20.21 -7.92 -9.86
N TYR A 379 -20.13 -8.02 -11.18
CA TYR A 379 -19.86 -6.90 -12.09
C TYR A 379 -21.13 -6.54 -12.86
N TRP A 380 -21.60 -5.30 -12.75
CA TRP A 380 -22.71 -4.85 -13.62
C TRP A 380 -22.25 -4.63 -15.07
N GLN A 381 -20.94 -4.39 -15.27
CA GLN A 381 -20.28 -4.40 -16.57
C GLN A 381 -19.37 -5.63 -16.64
N ALA A 382 -19.82 -6.67 -17.32
CA ALA A 382 -19.01 -7.89 -17.45
C ALA A 382 -17.70 -7.66 -18.21
N ALA A 383 -16.67 -8.41 -17.85
CA ALA A 383 -15.39 -8.37 -18.53
C ALA A 383 -15.52 -8.87 -19.99
N SER A 384 -14.86 -8.18 -20.90
CA SER A 384 -14.84 -8.53 -22.34
C SER A 384 -13.57 -9.25 -22.77
N THR A 385 -12.49 -9.05 -22.05
CA THR A 385 -11.18 -9.69 -22.25
C THR A 385 -10.45 -9.77 -20.91
N LEU A 386 -9.44 -10.63 -20.82
CA LEU A 386 -8.50 -10.68 -19.70
C LEU A 386 -7.08 -10.23 -20.13
N ASN A 387 -6.94 -9.68 -21.32
CA ASN A 387 -5.72 -9.01 -21.76
C ASN A 387 -5.86 -7.50 -21.49
N ALA A 388 -5.22 -7.02 -20.42
CA ALA A 388 -5.28 -5.62 -19.97
C ALA A 388 -4.79 -4.63 -21.03
N TYR A 389 -3.87 -5.03 -21.90
CA TYR A 389 -3.34 -4.18 -22.96
C TYR A 389 -4.34 -3.89 -24.10
N LEU A 390 -5.33 -4.77 -24.30
CA LEU A 390 -6.31 -4.64 -25.38
C LEU A 390 -7.66 -4.04 -24.96
N SER A 391 -7.73 -3.48 -23.74
CA SER A 391 -8.94 -2.81 -23.26
C SER A 391 -8.63 -1.57 -22.44
N GLY A 392 -9.37 -0.47 -22.73
CA GLY A 392 -9.39 0.74 -21.92
C GLY A 392 -10.37 0.67 -20.73
N GLY A 393 -11.14 -0.42 -20.58
CA GLY A 393 -12.17 -0.56 -19.56
C GLY A 393 -11.63 -1.03 -18.22
N TRP A 394 -11.93 -0.31 -17.13
CA TRP A 394 -11.56 -0.70 -15.76
C TRP A 394 -12.01 -2.13 -15.43
N LYS A 395 -13.22 -2.52 -15.84
CA LYS A 395 -13.77 -3.87 -15.66
C LYS A 395 -12.86 -4.99 -16.17
N ASP A 396 -12.15 -4.74 -17.27
CA ASP A 396 -11.25 -5.73 -17.88
C ASP A 396 -9.90 -5.74 -17.17
N ARG A 397 -9.39 -4.57 -16.79
CA ARG A 397 -8.14 -4.42 -16.05
C ARG A 397 -8.24 -5.00 -14.64
N ASP A 398 -9.34 -4.69 -13.91
CA ASP A 398 -9.59 -5.29 -12.60
C ASP A 398 -9.76 -6.81 -12.69
N ALA A 399 -10.48 -7.32 -13.70
CA ALA A 399 -10.63 -8.76 -13.87
C ALA A 399 -9.31 -9.45 -14.25
N SER A 400 -8.41 -8.77 -14.98
CA SER A 400 -7.08 -9.30 -15.35
C SER A 400 -6.06 -9.20 -14.22
N SER A 401 -6.16 -8.22 -13.30
CA SER A 401 -5.24 -8.06 -12.16
C SER A 401 -5.25 -9.26 -11.20
N VAL A 402 -6.32 -10.05 -11.22
CA VAL A 402 -6.43 -11.31 -10.48
C VAL A 402 -5.39 -12.35 -10.95
N ILE A 403 -4.89 -12.21 -12.18
CA ILE A 403 -3.94 -13.14 -12.83
C ILE A 403 -2.61 -12.47 -13.11
N LEU A 404 -2.63 -11.24 -13.65
CA LEU A 404 -1.47 -10.54 -14.20
C LEU A 404 -0.98 -9.49 -13.21
N GLU A 405 0.33 -9.49 -12.94
CA GLU A 405 0.95 -8.55 -12.01
C GLU A 405 1.88 -7.57 -12.74
N PRO A 406 1.93 -6.30 -12.30
CA PRO A 406 2.92 -5.32 -12.73
C PRO A 406 4.24 -5.48 -11.93
N LEU A 407 5.25 -4.64 -12.24
CA LEU A 407 6.46 -4.54 -11.40
C LEU A 407 6.16 -3.90 -10.04
N ALA A 408 5.29 -2.91 -10.05
CA ALA A 408 4.81 -2.19 -8.85
C ALA A 408 3.38 -1.71 -9.07
N GLU A 409 2.67 -1.41 -7.99
CA GLU A 409 1.29 -0.94 -8.00
C GLU A 409 1.09 0.17 -6.97
N PHE A 410 -0.06 0.84 -7.01
CA PHE A 410 -0.45 1.79 -5.97
C PHE A 410 -1.38 1.11 -4.98
N ASP A 411 -1.11 1.28 -3.68
CA ASP A 411 -1.98 0.80 -2.61
C ASP A 411 -3.25 1.66 -2.46
N ASP A 412 -4.10 1.33 -1.50
CA ASP A 412 -5.35 2.05 -1.23
C ASP A 412 -5.15 3.49 -0.71
N GLN A 413 -3.92 3.86 -0.33
CA GLN A 413 -3.53 5.22 0.05
C GLN A 413 -2.85 5.99 -1.10
N GLY A 414 -2.63 5.34 -2.25
CA GLY A 414 -1.90 5.91 -3.39
C GLY A 414 -0.38 5.86 -3.25
N VAL A 415 0.14 5.04 -2.34
CA VAL A 415 1.57 4.83 -2.18
C VAL A 415 2.04 3.75 -3.16
N LEU A 416 3.16 4.01 -3.82
CA LEU A 416 3.76 3.04 -4.74
C LEU A 416 4.42 1.90 -3.95
N VAL A 417 3.94 0.68 -4.15
CA VAL A 417 4.42 -0.54 -3.49
C VAL A 417 4.94 -1.56 -4.51
N PRO A 418 5.96 -2.36 -4.18
CA PRO A 418 6.48 -3.35 -5.10
C PRO A 418 5.52 -4.56 -5.23
N ALA A 419 5.35 -5.09 -6.45
CA ALA A 419 4.59 -6.31 -6.76
C ALA A 419 5.53 -7.43 -7.24
N LEU A 420 5.92 -7.45 -8.53
CA LEU A 420 6.94 -8.38 -9.03
C LEU A 420 8.37 -7.91 -8.71
N ALA A 421 8.57 -6.64 -8.46
CA ALA A 421 9.86 -6.09 -8.07
C ALA A 421 10.13 -6.28 -6.56
N THR A 422 11.40 -6.40 -6.20
CA THR A 422 11.83 -6.55 -4.79
C THR A 422 11.78 -5.23 -4.01
N VAL A 423 11.90 -4.10 -4.69
CA VAL A 423 11.97 -2.77 -4.10
C VAL A 423 11.62 -1.72 -5.16
N ILE A 424 11.06 -0.59 -4.74
CA ILE A 424 10.86 0.55 -5.63
C ILE A 424 12.22 1.21 -5.91
N PRO A 425 12.64 1.30 -7.19
CA PRO A 425 13.88 1.95 -7.55
C PRO A 425 13.79 3.46 -7.32
N THR A 426 14.81 4.06 -6.73
CA THR A 426 14.93 5.49 -6.49
C THR A 426 16.33 5.97 -6.84
N VAL A 427 16.53 7.29 -6.94
CA VAL A 427 17.90 7.86 -7.05
C VAL A 427 18.72 7.51 -5.81
N ALA A 428 18.10 7.52 -4.63
CA ALA A 428 18.76 7.26 -3.36
C ALA A 428 19.31 5.83 -3.24
N ASN A 429 18.57 4.83 -3.75
CA ASN A 429 19.03 3.42 -3.73
C ASN A 429 19.79 3.03 -5.02
N GLY A 430 20.03 3.98 -5.92
CA GLY A 430 20.74 3.76 -7.18
C GLY A 430 19.93 3.03 -8.27
N GLY A 431 18.66 2.78 -8.02
CA GLY A 431 17.76 2.17 -9.01
C GLY A 431 17.27 3.15 -10.08
N VAL A 432 17.31 4.45 -9.82
CA VAL A 432 17.12 5.52 -10.84
C VAL A 432 18.45 6.24 -11.04
N SER A 433 18.84 6.47 -12.29
CA SER A 433 20.08 7.17 -12.59
C SER A 433 20.03 8.64 -12.13
N GLU A 434 21.19 9.22 -11.74
CA GLU A 434 21.27 10.61 -11.28
C GLU A 434 20.81 11.64 -12.33
N ASP A 435 20.93 11.30 -13.62
CA ASP A 435 20.46 12.13 -14.74
C ASP A 435 19.00 11.82 -15.15
N LEU A 436 18.33 10.97 -14.41
CA LEU A 436 16.92 10.59 -14.59
C LEU A 436 16.61 9.97 -15.97
N THR A 437 17.62 9.43 -16.67
CA THR A 437 17.44 8.85 -18.00
C THR A 437 17.24 7.34 -18.00
N SER A 438 17.32 6.71 -16.83
CA SER A 438 17.05 5.26 -16.70
C SER A 438 16.53 4.89 -15.32
N ILE A 439 15.74 3.81 -15.29
CA ILE A 439 15.30 3.12 -14.09
C ILE A 439 15.62 1.64 -14.20
N THR A 440 16.16 1.06 -13.13
CA THR A 440 16.53 -0.36 -13.07
C THR A 440 15.70 -1.05 -12.00
N TRP A 441 14.94 -2.05 -12.41
CA TRP A 441 14.10 -2.88 -11.56
C TRP A 441 14.75 -4.23 -11.29
N LYS A 442 14.48 -4.81 -10.12
CA LYS A 442 14.91 -6.16 -9.75
C LYS A 442 13.69 -7.01 -9.43
N LEU A 443 13.55 -8.15 -10.09
CA LEU A 443 12.48 -9.11 -9.84
C LEU A 443 12.77 -9.96 -8.59
N HIS A 444 11.69 -10.43 -7.96
CA HIS A 444 11.79 -11.49 -6.96
C HIS A 444 12.37 -12.77 -7.58
N GLU A 445 13.29 -13.40 -6.86
CA GLU A 445 13.85 -14.70 -7.27
C GLU A 445 12.79 -15.81 -7.11
N GLY A 446 12.78 -16.76 -8.05
CA GLY A 446 11.93 -17.95 -7.97
C GLY A 446 10.47 -17.75 -8.36
N VAL A 447 10.05 -16.55 -8.81
CA VAL A 447 8.69 -16.34 -9.31
C VAL A 447 8.48 -17.14 -10.60
N VAL A 448 7.34 -17.82 -10.67
CA VAL A 448 6.94 -18.59 -11.86
C VAL A 448 5.52 -18.22 -12.28
N PHE A 449 5.24 -18.38 -13.55
CA PHE A 449 3.87 -18.30 -14.07
C PHE A 449 3.00 -19.48 -13.59
N SER A 450 1.70 -19.38 -13.75
CA SER A 450 0.75 -20.39 -13.30
C SER A 450 0.90 -21.76 -13.98
N ASP A 451 1.62 -21.84 -15.09
CA ASP A 451 2.00 -23.09 -15.75
C ASP A 451 3.35 -23.66 -15.26
N GLY A 452 4.03 -22.97 -14.34
CA GLY A 452 5.33 -23.35 -13.79
C GLY A 452 6.54 -22.87 -14.58
N THR A 453 6.35 -22.10 -15.67
CA THR A 453 7.47 -21.49 -16.40
C THR A 453 8.05 -20.32 -15.59
N PRO A 454 9.39 -20.16 -15.50
CA PRO A 454 9.99 -19.06 -14.76
C PRO A 454 9.64 -17.70 -15.36
N LEU A 455 9.34 -16.73 -14.51
CA LEU A 455 9.33 -15.32 -14.88
C LEU A 455 10.76 -14.82 -14.99
N THR A 456 11.06 -14.12 -16.08
CA THR A 456 12.37 -13.50 -16.30
C THR A 456 12.24 -12.08 -16.81
N SER A 457 13.34 -11.33 -16.80
CA SER A 457 13.44 -10.01 -17.39
C SER A 457 13.07 -9.97 -18.89
N ASP A 458 13.22 -11.10 -19.61
CA ASP A 458 12.79 -11.21 -21.00
C ASP A 458 11.27 -11.07 -21.19
N ASP A 459 10.45 -11.43 -20.18
CA ASP A 459 8.99 -11.26 -20.22
C ASP A 459 8.63 -9.78 -20.07
N VAL A 460 9.37 -9.02 -19.26
CA VAL A 460 9.19 -7.58 -19.13
C VAL A 460 9.58 -6.87 -20.44
N VAL A 461 10.72 -7.22 -21.03
CA VAL A 461 11.12 -6.72 -22.36
C VAL A 461 10.05 -7.02 -23.40
N PHE A 462 9.52 -8.23 -23.39
CA PHE A 462 8.47 -8.64 -24.31
C PHE A 462 7.16 -7.84 -24.12
N SER A 463 6.77 -7.59 -22.88
CA SER A 463 5.55 -6.81 -22.59
C SER A 463 5.63 -5.39 -23.15
N TRP A 464 6.83 -4.78 -23.12
CA TRP A 464 7.09 -3.51 -23.82
C TRP A 464 7.03 -3.67 -25.34
N GLU A 465 7.71 -4.69 -25.92
CA GLU A 465 7.67 -4.96 -27.36
C GLU A 465 6.24 -5.17 -27.87
N TYR A 466 5.41 -5.86 -27.08
CA TYR A 466 4.00 -6.10 -27.38
C TYR A 466 3.19 -4.82 -27.44
N CYS A 467 3.26 -4.00 -26.39
CA CYS A 467 2.44 -2.78 -26.30
C CYS A 467 2.99 -1.63 -27.18
N SER A 468 4.30 -1.55 -27.40
CA SER A 468 4.92 -0.50 -28.22
C SER A 468 4.79 -0.75 -29.72
N ASN A 469 4.31 -1.93 -30.14
CA ASN A 469 4.04 -2.20 -31.55
C ASN A 469 2.68 -1.57 -31.92
N PRO A 470 2.66 -0.59 -32.84
CA PRO A 470 1.42 0.14 -33.17
C PRO A 470 0.32 -0.73 -33.76
N ASP A 471 0.68 -1.85 -34.41
CA ASP A 471 -0.28 -2.78 -35.00
C ASP A 471 -0.93 -3.70 -33.94
N THR A 472 -0.45 -3.72 -32.71
CA THR A 472 -1.04 -4.49 -31.61
C THR A 472 -2.35 -3.86 -31.13
N GLY A 473 -2.49 -2.53 -31.23
CA GLY A 473 -3.68 -1.82 -30.74
C GLY A 473 -3.73 -1.74 -29.22
N CYS A 474 -2.56 -1.63 -28.58
CA CYS A 474 -2.48 -1.46 -27.13
C CYS A 474 -3.09 -0.13 -26.67
N THR A 475 -4.09 -0.20 -25.79
CA THR A 475 -4.80 0.99 -25.29
C THR A 475 -3.97 1.84 -24.32
N GLY A 476 -2.91 1.27 -23.75
CA GLY A 476 -1.96 1.92 -22.85
C GLY A 476 -0.63 2.32 -23.50
N ALA A 477 -0.51 2.31 -24.84
CA ALA A 477 0.78 2.53 -25.53
C ALA A 477 1.48 3.84 -25.12
N SER A 478 0.71 4.89 -24.81
CA SER A 478 1.25 6.18 -24.32
C SER A 478 1.99 6.09 -22.99
N GLY A 479 1.78 5.04 -22.19
CA GLY A 479 2.54 4.80 -20.97
C GLY A 479 4.00 4.44 -21.23
N PHE A 480 4.36 4.11 -22.47
CA PHE A 480 5.73 3.86 -22.91
C PHE A 480 6.32 5.01 -23.73
N ASP A 481 5.63 6.17 -23.79
CA ASP A 481 6.15 7.34 -24.47
C ASP A 481 7.49 7.78 -23.86
N GLY A 482 8.46 8.08 -24.72
CA GLY A 482 9.81 8.43 -24.29
C GLY A 482 10.71 7.24 -23.92
N VAL A 483 10.20 6.03 -23.80
CA VAL A 483 11.02 4.83 -23.61
C VAL A 483 11.77 4.48 -24.91
N THR A 484 13.10 4.47 -24.85
CA THR A 484 13.95 4.15 -26.01
C THR A 484 14.34 2.69 -26.06
N SER A 485 14.43 2.04 -24.90
CA SER A 485 14.70 0.61 -24.79
C SER A 485 14.35 0.08 -23.41
N VAL A 486 13.96 -1.17 -23.36
CA VAL A 486 13.88 -2.00 -22.17
C VAL A 486 14.88 -3.14 -22.34
N VAL A 487 15.82 -3.29 -21.42
CA VAL A 487 16.96 -4.17 -21.53
C VAL A 487 16.97 -5.16 -20.37
N ALA A 488 17.03 -6.44 -20.67
CA ALA A 488 17.33 -7.48 -19.70
C ALA A 488 18.86 -7.48 -19.45
N ASP A 489 19.28 -6.99 -18.29
CA ASP A 489 20.68 -6.99 -17.87
C ASP A 489 21.14 -8.38 -17.44
N ASP A 490 20.26 -9.10 -16.78
CA ASP A 490 20.32 -10.52 -16.43
C ASP A 490 18.90 -11.07 -16.28
N ASP A 491 18.74 -12.32 -15.85
CA ASP A 491 17.44 -12.98 -15.77
C ASP A 491 16.43 -12.29 -14.79
N LEU A 492 16.92 -11.46 -13.86
CA LEU A 492 16.12 -10.81 -12.82
C LEU A 492 16.28 -9.28 -12.78
N THR A 493 17.08 -8.70 -13.66
CA THR A 493 17.36 -7.26 -13.65
C THR A 493 16.97 -6.64 -14.99
N ILE A 494 16.17 -5.57 -14.93
CA ILE A 494 15.65 -4.87 -16.11
C ILE A 494 16.02 -3.39 -16.00
N THR A 495 16.62 -2.83 -17.05
CA THR A 495 16.83 -1.39 -17.18
C THR A 495 15.96 -0.80 -18.29
N ILE A 496 15.14 0.18 -17.94
CA ILE A 496 14.32 0.98 -18.85
C ILE A 496 15.07 2.27 -19.11
N ASN A 497 15.33 2.58 -20.39
CA ASN A 497 16.03 3.80 -20.80
C ASN A 497 15.05 4.77 -21.46
N PHE A 498 15.15 6.05 -21.09
CA PHE A 498 14.34 7.13 -21.62
C PHE A 498 15.13 8.00 -22.58
N ALA A 499 14.44 8.62 -23.53
CA ALA A 499 15.03 9.57 -24.49
C ALA A 499 15.57 10.84 -23.82
N GLU A 500 14.92 11.24 -22.73
CA GLU A 500 15.19 12.46 -21.97
C GLU A 500 15.07 12.17 -20.48
N ALA A 501 15.50 13.10 -19.62
CA ALA A 501 15.33 12.99 -18.19
C ALA A 501 13.84 12.84 -17.83
N THR A 502 13.50 11.78 -17.07
CA THR A 502 12.14 11.43 -16.67
C THR A 502 12.05 11.45 -15.14
N PRO A 503 11.60 12.55 -14.54
CA PRO A 503 11.54 12.69 -13.08
C PRO A 503 10.59 11.74 -12.37
N PHE A 504 9.54 11.29 -13.05
CA PHE A 504 8.62 10.28 -12.56
C PHE A 504 8.65 9.05 -13.50
N PRO A 505 9.66 8.16 -13.34
CA PRO A 505 9.86 7.03 -14.26
C PRO A 505 8.98 5.81 -13.97
N TYR A 506 7.92 5.96 -13.14
CA TYR A 506 7.08 4.88 -12.62
C TYR A 506 5.77 4.68 -13.39
N VAL A 507 5.74 5.02 -14.69
CA VAL A 507 4.59 4.71 -15.56
C VAL A 507 4.75 3.35 -16.24
N PRO A 508 5.91 3.03 -16.90
CA PRO A 508 6.11 1.74 -17.52
C PRO A 508 6.09 0.61 -16.48
N PHE A 509 5.24 -0.39 -16.71
CA PHE A 509 5.09 -1.60 -15.87
C PHE A 509 4.62 -1.34 -14.43
N VAL A 510 4.00 -0.20 -14.19
CA VAL A 510 3.36 0.13 -12.91
C VAL A 510 1.84 0.19 -13.10
N SER A 511 1.10 -0.26 -12.09
CA SER A 511 -0.36 -0.41 -12.07
C SER A 511 -0.91 -1.56 -12.93
N ASN A 512 -2.18 -1.87 -12.71
CA ASN A 512 -2.94 -2.87 -13.47
C ASN A 512 -3.05 -2.58 -14.99
N SER A 513 -2.64 -1.38 -15.40
CA SER A 513 -2.63 -0.98 -16.81
C SER A 513 -1.44 -1.54 -17.59
N PHE A 514 -0.38 -1.91 -16.90
CA PHE A 514 0.90 -2.31 -17.49
C PHE A 514 1.48 -3.59 -16.87
N PRO A 515 0.70 -4.69 -16.83
CA PRO A 515 1.16 -5.95 -16.25
C PRO A 515 2.25 -6.59 -17.11
N VAL A 516 3.01 -7.50 -16.49
CA VAL A 516 3.95 -8.35 -17.23
C VAL A 516 3.21 -9.56 -17.80
N ILE A 517 3.37 -9.79 -19.11
CA ILE A 517 2.78 -10.94 -19.84
C ILE A 517 3.85 -11.92 -20.31
N SER A 518 3.49 -13.20 -20.35
CA SER A 518 4.40 -14.26 -20.73
C SER A 518 4.79 -14.21 -22.22
N ARG A 519 6.08 -14.04 -22.51
CA ARG A 519 6.62 -14.17 -23.88
C ARG A 519 6.33 -15.55 -24.48
N ALA A 520 6.36 -16.59 -23.68
CA ALA A 520 6.11 -17.95 -24.16
C ALA A 520 4.68 -18.13 -24.66
N GLN A 521 3.72 -17.45 -24.05
CA GLN A 521 2.32 -17.51 -24.46
C GLN A 521 2.01 -16.53 -25.59
N PHE A 522 2.39 -15.25 -25.43
CA PHE A 522 1.95 -14.17 -26.33
C PHE A 522 2.91 -13.90 -27.50
N GLY A 523 4.00 -14.67 -27.65
CA GLY A 523 5.04 -14.37 -28.63
C GLY A 523 4.56 -14.35 -30.09
N ASP A 524 3.57 -15.16 -30.44
CA ASP A 524 2.95 -15.20 -31.77
C ASP A 524 1.76 -14.19 -31.90
N CYS A 525 1.41 -13.47 -30.84
CA CYS A 525 0.27 -12.55 -30.74
C CYS A 525 0.65 -11.08 -30.90
N VAL A 526 1.81 -10.75 -31.43
CA VAL A 526 2.30 -9.36 -31.58
C VAL A 526 1.76 -8.73 -32.86
N GLY A 527 1.48 -7.43 -32.83
CA GLY A 527 0.99 -6.66 -33.98
C GLY A 527 -0.44 -7.06 -34.34
N ALA A 528 -0.77 -7.08 -35.60
CA ALA A 528 -2.12 -7.38 -36.09
C ALA A 528 -2.67 -8.78 -35.67
N ALA A 529 -1.81 -9.68 -35.21
CA ALA A 529 -2.22 -10.98 -34.68
C ALA A 529 -2.88 -10.87 -33.29
N SER A 530 -2.63 -9.82 -32.55
CA SER A 530 -3.07 -9.66 -31.16
C SER A 530 -4.58 -9.83 -30.96
N ALA A 531 -5.39 -9.26 -31.85
CA ALA A 531 -6.85 -9.36 -31.81
C ALA A 531 -7.38 -10.76 -32.16
N GLU A 532 -6.58 -11.57 -32.89
CA GLU A 532 -6.96 -12.92 -33.31
C GLU A 532 -6.55 -14.00 -32.29
N CYS A 533 -5.67 -13.68 -31.34
CA CYS A 533 -5.21 -14.55 -30.26
C CYS A 533 -6.26 -14.70 -29.14
N THR A 534 -7.42 -15.23 -29.50
CA THR A 534 -8.57 -15.31 -28.58
C THR A 534 -8.27 -16.16 -27.34
N ASP A 535 -7.58 -17.28 -27.53
CA ASP A 535 -7.28 -18.21 -26.42
C ASP A 535 -6.35 -17.56 -25.40
N GLU A 536 -5.33 -16.83 -25.85
CA GLU A 536 -4.39 -16.09 -25.00
C GLU A 536 -5.06 -14.88 -24.34
N ASN A 537 -5.88 -14.12 -25.08
CA ASN A 537 -6.57 -12.95 -24.56
C ASN A 537 -7.65 -13.30 -23.51
N PHE A 538 -8.20 -14.51 -23.57
CA PHE A 538 -9.25 -14.98 -22.66
C PHE A 538 -8.72 -15.90 -21.56
N GLY A 539 -7.52 -16.42 -21.71
CA GLY A 539 -6.85 -17.32 -20.77
C GLY A 539 -5.37 -16.98 -20.55
N PRO A 540 -5.05 -15.73 -20.14
CA PRO A 540 -3.66 -15.36 -19.92
C PRO A 540 -3.05 -16.22 -18.79
N ILE A 541 -1.79 -16.57 -18.97
CA ILE A 541 -0.95 -17.20 -17.95
C ILE A 541 -0.24 -16.06 -17.21
N GLY A 542 -0.43 -15.96 -15.90
CA GLY A 542 0.14 -14.91 -15.08
C GLY A 542 0.82 -15.45 -13.84
N THR A 543 1.40 -14.55 -13.07
CA THR A 543 2.13 -14.80 -11.82
C THR A 543 1.28 -14.58 -10.59
N GLY A 544 0.08 -14.00 -10.76
CA GLY A 544 -0.83 -13.59 -9.69
C GLY A 544 -1.42 -14.75 -8.88
N PRO A 545 -2.20 -14.41 -7.83
CA PRO A 545 -2.69 -15.38 -6.85
C PRO A 545 -3.70 -16.38 -7.43
N PHE A 546 -4.29 -16.07 -8.58
CA PHE A 546 -5.24 -16.98 -9.23
C PHE A 546 -4.87 -17.22 -10.70
N LYS A 547 -5.42 -18.28 -11.27
CA LYS A 547 -5.35 -18.60 -12.69
C LYS A 547 -6.75 -18.87 -13.22
N ILE A 548 -6.95 -18.64 -14.54
CA ILE A 548 -8.27 -18.82 -15.14
C ILE A 548 -8.64 -20.29 -15.24
N GLU A 549 -9.85 -20.65 -14.87
CA GLU A 549 -10.47 -21.94 -15.13
C GLU A 549 -11.39 -21.86 -16.34
N SER A 550 -12.19 -20.79 -16.45
CA SER A 550 -13.04 -20.55 -17.60
C SER A 550 -13.39 -19.08 -17.74
N PHE A 551 -13.48 -18.60 -18.96
CA PHE A 551 -13.91 -17.25 -19.29
C PHE A 551 -15.00 -17.29 -20.37
N THR A 552 -16.09 -16.60 -20.10
CA THR A 552 -17.16 -16.35 -21.07
C THR A 552 -17.27 -14.84 -21.21
N THR A 553 -16.88 -14.33 -22.37
CA THR A 553 -16.86 -12.88 -22.61
C THR A 553 -18.23 -12.26 -22.36
N ASN A 554 -18.26 -11.11 -21.71
CA ASN A 554 -19.47 -10.38 -21.31
C ASN A 554 -20.43 -11.16 -20.39
N ASP A 555 -19.96 -12.18 -19.69
CA ASP A 555 -20.76 -12.96 -18.75
C ASP A 555 -19.99 -13.32 -17.49
N THR A 556 -19.11 -14.31 -17.49
CA THR A 556 -18.52 -14.86 -16.28
C THR A 556 -17.05 -15.22 -16.48
N ALA A 557 -16.20 -14.81 -15.53
CA ALA A 557 -14.84 -15.29 -15.38
C ALA A 557 -14.75 -16.13 -14.09
N VAL A 558 -14.19 -17.33 -14.20
CA VAL A 558 -13.98 -18.24 -13.09
C VAL A 558 -12.50 -18.50 -12.94
N TYR A 559 -11.99 -18.22 -11.76
CA TYR A 559 -10.60 -18.41 -11.42
C TYR A 559 -10.47 -19.46 -10.32
N VAL A 560 -9.35 -20.16 -10.32
CA VAL A 560 -8.93 -21.06 -9.25
C VAL A 560 -7.58 -20.60 -8.71
N MET A 561 -7.30 -20.95 -7.48
CA MET A 561 -6.02 -20.63 -6.85
C MET A 561 -4.85 -21.07 -7.76
N ASN A 562 -3.87 -20.20 -7.90
CA ASN A 562 -2.60 -20.52 -8.54
C ASN A 562 -1.69 -21.19 -7.49
N GLU A 563 -1.49 -22.47 -7.61
CA GLU A 563 -0.63 -23.26 -6.70
C GLU A 563 0.87 -22.90 -6.79
N ASN A 564 1.24 -22.14 -7.81
CA ASN A 564 2.59 -21.64 -8.01
C ASN A 564 2.76 -20.19 -7.50
N TYR A 565 1.71 -19.59 -6.95
CA TYR A 565 1.79 -18.22 -6.44
C TYR A 565 2.74 -18.14 -5.24
N ARG A 566 3.58 -17.10 -5.21
CA ARG A 566 4.61 -16.91 -4.18
C ARG A 566 4.07 -16.80 -2.77
N GLY A 567 2.81 -16.35 -2.59
CA GLY A 567 2.15 -16.24 -1.29
C GLY A 567 1.52 -17.53 -0.77
N VAL A 568 1.55 -18.64 -1.53
CA VAL A 568 0.98 -19.94 -1.09
C VAL A 568 1.63 -20.44 0.21
N PRO A 569 2.94 -20.33 0.43
CA PRO A 569 3.55 -20.67 1.71
C PRO A 569 2.97 -19.89 2.90
N ASP A 570 2.56 -18.64 2.67
CA ASP A 570 1.98 -17.74 3.68
C ASP A 570 0.47 -17.89 3.82
N GLY A 571 -0.13 -18.91 3.23
CA GLY A 571 -1.57 -19.19 3.28
C GLY A 571 -2.42 -18.32 2.34
N LYS A 572 -1.80 -17.66 1.36
CA LYS A 572 -2.47 -16.80 0.39
C LYS A 572 -2.57 -17.47 -0.99
N PRO A 573 -3.65 -17.25 -1.70
CA PRO A 573 -4.90 -16.61 -1.28
C PRO A 573 -5.73 -17.51 -0.38
N TYR A 574 -6.59 -16.91 0.46
CA TYR A 574 -7.52 -17.68 1.31
C TYR A 574 -8.57 -18.44 0.49
N PHE A 575 -9.20 -17.75 -0.48
CA PHE A 575 -10.19 -18.38 -1.33
C PHE A 575 -9.53 -19.31 -2.36
N GLY A 576 -10.07 -20.52 -2.51
CA GLY A 576 -9.64 -21.47 -3.55
C GLY A 576 -10.21 -21.16 -4.93
N ARG A 577 -11.24 -20.32 -4.98
CA ARG A 577 -11.99 -20.03 -6.19
C ARG A 577 -12.55 -18.62 -6.15
N VAL A 578 -12.46 -17.90 -7.26
CA VAL A 578 -13.09 -16.59 -7.49
C VAL A 578 -14.05 -16.71 -8.66
N VAL A 579 -15.25 -16.18 -8.50
CA VAL A 579 -16.23 -16.08 -9.58
C VAL A 579 -16.57 -14.61 -9.77
N ILE A 580 -16.10 -14.01 -10.85
CA ILE A 580 -16.54 -12.68 -11.31
C ILE A 580 -17.70 -12.91 -12.27
N LYS A 581 -18.89 -12.56 -11.85
CA LYS A 581 -20.12 -12.73 -12.64
C LYS A 581 -20.64 -11.40 -13.10
N GLY A 582 -20.81 -11.25 -14.42
CA GLY A 582 -21.31 -10.05 -15.05
C GLY A 582 -22.75 -10.15 -15.52
N GLY A 583 -23.18 -9.18 -16.32
CA GLY A 583 -24.45 -9.20 -17.06
C GLY A 583 -25.69 -8.75 -16.29
N GLY A 584 -25.53 -8.14 -15.10
CA GLY A 584 -26.61 -7.49 -14.37
C GLY A 584 -26.68 -5.97 -14.61
N ASP A 585 -27.41 -5.27 -13.75
CA ASP A 585 -27.31 -3.82 -13.58
C ASP A 585 -26.76 -3.50 -12.18
N ALA A 586 -26.29 -2.28 -11.96
CA ALA A 586 -25.70 -1.88 -10.67
C ALA A 586 -26.68 -2.04 -9.50
N PRO A 587 -27.98 -1.67 -9.60
CA PRO A 587 -28.95 -1.94 -8.55
C PRO A 587 -29.15 -3.42 -8.23
N SER A 588 -29.16 -4.30 -9.24
CA SER A 588 -29.33 -5.75 -9.02
C SER A 588 -28.13 -6.37 -8.32
N THR A 589 -26.91 -5.96 -8.70
CA THR A 589 -25.66 -6.42 -8.07
C THR A 589 -25.56 -5.94 -6.62
N ALA A 590 -25.89 -4.66 -6.36
CA ALA A 590 -25.94 -4.11 -5.01
C ALA A 590 -26.95 -4.85 -4.12
N ARG A 591 -28.15 -5.15 -4.66
CA ARG A 591 -29.20 -5.89 -3.94
C ARG A 591 -28.76 -7.28 -3.54
N SER A 592 -28.06 -8.00 -4.43
CA SER A 592 -27.58 -9.36 -4.15
C SER A 592 -26.63 -9.40 -2.97
N VAL A 593 -25.80 -8.36 -2.75
CA VAL A 593 -24.89 -8.27 -1.61
C VAL A 593 -25.57 -7.68 -0.37
N LEU A 594 -26.22 -6.50 -0.51
CA LEU A 594 -26.68 -5.71 0.64
C LEU A 594 -27.99 -6.24 1.25
N GLU A 595 -28.92 -6.74 0.41
CA GLU A 595 -30.26 -7.14 0.85
C GLU A 595 -30.39 -8.66 0.93
N LEU A 596 -29.92 -9.40 -0.08
CA LEU A 596 -30.15 -10.85 -0.20
C LEU A 596 -29.01 -11.68 0.42
N GLY A 597 -27.76 -11.21 0.37
CA GLY A 597 -26.59 -11.96 0.82
C GLY A 597 -26.26 -13.16 -0.07
N GLU A 598 -26.52 -13.04 -1.38
CA GLU A 598 -26.29 -14.08 -2.40
C GLU A 598 -24.90 -13.99 -3.03
N ALA A 599 -24.18 -12.87 -2.81
CA ALA A 599 -22.82 -12.62 -3.30
C ALA A 599 -21.99 -11.91 -2.23
N ASP A 600 -20.69 -11.99 -2.35
CA ASP A 600 -19.75 -11.47 -1.36
C ASP A 600 -19.39 -10.01 -1.63
N TYR A 601 -19.29 -9.61 -2.91
CA TYR A 601 -18.84 -8.29 -3.31
C TYR A 601 -19.59 -7.81 -4.56
N ALA A 602 -19.89 -6.52 -4.62
CA ALA A 602 -20.45 -5.87 -5.81
C ALA A 602 -19.56 -4.69 -6.20
N TRP A 603 -18.95 -4.80 -7.36
CA TRP A 603 -17.94 -3.92 -7.89
C TRP A 603 -18.52 -2.65 -8.51
N ASN A 604 -17.88 -1.51 -8.25
CA ASN A 604 -18.07 -0.22 -8.94
C ASN A 604 -19.55 0.20 -9.07
N LEU A 605 -20.23 0.31 -7.93
CA LEU A 605 -21.66 0.61 -7.89
C LEU A 605 -21.94 2.05 -8.33
N GLN A 606 -22.85 2.18 -9.28
CA GLN A 606 -23.51 3.43 -9.63
C GLN A 606 -25.02 3.22 -9.41
N VAL A 607 -25.48 3.49 -8.21
CA VAL A 607 -26.86 3.30 -7.76
C VAL A 607 -27.26 4.54 -6.96
N GLU A 608 -28.46 5.02 -7.20
CA GLU A 608 -29.03 6.17 -6.54
C GLU A 608 -29.01 6.00 -4.99
N PRO A 609 -28.65 7.04 -4.23
CA PRO A 609 -28.46 6.96 -2.78
C PRO A 609 -29.67 6.43 -2.00
N GLU A 610 -30.89 6.81 -2.40
CA GLU A 610 -32.13 6.36 -1.77
C GLU A 610 -32.35 4.84 -1.96
N ILE A 611 -31.95 4.31 -3.13
CA ILE A 611 -32.05 2.88 -3.45
C ILE A 611 -31.03 2.11 -2.62
N LEU A 612 -29.77 2.59 -2.53
CA LEU A 612 -28.75 1.98 -1.67
C LEU A 612 -29.17 1.97 -0.20
N ALA A 613 -29.70 3.08 0.33
CA ALA A 613 -30.18 3.16 1.70
C ALA A 613 -31.30 2.14 1.99
N SER A 614 -32.20 1.91 1.01
CA SER A 614 -33.23 0.88 1.11
C SER A 614 -32.64 -0.54 1.17
N MET A 615 -31.62 -0.83 0.38
CA MET A 615 -30.97 -2.14 0.34
C MET A 615 -30.16 -2.43 1.62
N LEU A 616 -29.48 -1.41 2.17
CA LEU A 616 -28.76 -1.50 3.45
C LEU A 616 -29.66 -1.92 4.62
N ALA A 617 -30.97 -1.62 4.57
CA ALA A 617 -31.92 -2.08 5.56
C ALA A 617 -32.05 -3.62 5.60
N GLY A 618 -31.61 -4.34 4.56
CA GLY A 618 -31.49 -5.81 4.52
C GLY A 618 -30.44 -6.37 5.47
N GLY A 619 -29.43 -5.56 5.85
CA GLY A 619 -28.45 -5.87 6.88
C GLY A 619 -27.49 -7.01 6.54
N LYS A 620 -27.29 -7.33 5.24
CA LYS A 620 -26.42 -8.42 4.78
C LYS A 620 -25.01 -7.95 4.39
N GLY A 621 -24.86 -6.68 4.11
CA GLY A 621 -23.59 -6.08 3.67
C GLY A 621 -23.50 -4.61 4.05
N ARG A 622 -22.40 -4.00 3.64
CA ARG A 622 -22.08 -2.59 3.82
C ARG A 622 -21.64 -1.98 2.50
N VAL A 623 -21.90 -0.68 2.33
CA VAL A 623 -21.34 0.12 1.23
C VAL A 623 -20.00 0.67 1.68
N ILE A 624 -19.04 0.64 0.78
CA ILE A 624 -17.69 1.18 0.95
C ILE A 624 -17.43 2.21 -0.15
N SER A 625 -16.74 3.30 0.17
CA SER A 625 -16.40 4.34 -0.82
C SER A 625 -15.03 4.96 -0.50
N ALA A 626 -14.31 5.31 -1.57
CA ALA A 626 -13.03 6.02 -1.49
C ALA A 626 -12.91 7.01 -2.65
N PHE A 627 -12.22 8.14 -2.44
CA PHE A 627 -12.04 9.19 -3.44
C PHE A 627 -10.60 9.21 -3.95
N SER A 628 -10.44 9.30 -5.27
CA SER A 628 -9.17 9.54 -5.94
C SER A 628 -9.33 10.66 -6.98
N THR A 629 -8.92 10.43 -8.21
CA THR A 629 -9.02 11.39 -9.33
C THR A 629 -10.25 11.18 -10.21
N MET A 630 -11.14 10.27 -9.87
CA MET A 630 -12.28 9.87 -10.74
C MET A 630 -13.27 11.02 -10.95
N VAL A 631 -13.51 11.37 -12.20
CA VAL A 631 -14.43 12.44 -12.59
C VAL A 631 -15.43 11.93 -13.62
N GLU A 632 -16.73 12.06 -13.32
CA GLU A 632 -17.80 11.97 -14.31
C GLU A 632 -17.81 13.27 -15.10
N ARG A 633 -17.62 13.19 -16.41
CA ARG A 633 -17.44 14.35 -17.28
C ARG A 633 -18.03 14.13 -18.65
N MET A 634 -18.39 15.22 -19.30
CA MET A 634 -18.77 15.23 -20.69
C MET A 634 -17.56 15.55 -21.57
N MET A 635 -17.33 14.73 -22.58
CA MET A 635 -16.41 14.99 -23.68
C MET A 635 -17.17 15.69 -24.77
N VAL A 636 -16.65 16.79 -25.28
CA VAL A 636 -17.29 17.65 -26.30
C VAL A 636 -16.53 17.50 -27.60
N ASN A 637 -17.15 16.89 -28.59
CA ASN A 637 -16.51 16.60 -29.88
C ASN A 637 -16.10 17.88 -30.58
N GLN A 638 -14.82 18.08 -30.81
CA GLN A 638 -14.30 19.24 -31.52
C GLN A 638 -14.38 19.10 -33.03
N THR A 639 -14.77 17.92 -33.53
CA THR A 639 -14.94 17.62 -34.98
C THR A 639 -16.38 17.36 -35.33
N ASN A 640 -16.71 17.49 -36.63
CA ASN A 640 -18.07 17.36 -37.12
C ASN A 640 -18.50 15.88 -37.21
N PRO A 641 -19.52 15.45 -36.44
CA PRO A 641 -20.01 14.07 -36.44
C PRO A 641 -21.10 13.81 -37.51
N ASP A 642 -21.32 14.70 -38.49
CA ASP A 642 -22.36 14.57 -39.51
C ASP A 642 -22.19 13.28 -40.33
N PRO A 643 -23.19 12.39 -40.39
CA PRO A 643 -23.12 11.14 -41.14
C PRO A 643 -22.85 11.33 -42.63
N ASP A 644 -23.20 12.49 -43.20
CA ASP A 644 -22.98 12.78 -44.62
C ASP A 644 -21.50 12.94 -44.99
N LEU A 645 -20.60 13.08 -43.96
CA LEU A 645 -19.15 13.14 -44.17
C LEU A 645 -18.53 11.78 -44.45
N GLY A 646 -19.25 10.67 -44.22
CA GLY A 646 -18.73 9.33 -44.46
C GLY A 646 -17.50 8.99 -43.60
N ASP A 647 -16.38 8.66 -44.25
CA ASP A 647 -15.12 8.31 -43.56
C ASP A 647 -14.47 9.51 -42.84
N ASP A 648 -14.79 10.75 -43.25
CA ASP A 648 -14.30 11.98 -42.60
C ASP A 648 -15.08 12.36 -41.33
N ARG A 649 -16.12 11.61 -41.02
CA ARG A 649 -17.00 11.82 -39.86
C ARG A 649 -16.21 11.73 -38.54
N SER A 650 -16.29 12.75 -37.72
CA SER A 650 -15.55 12.87 -36.46
C SER A 650 -14.03 12.73 -36.57
N GLU A 651 -13.45 12.93 -37.78
CA GLU A 651 -12.01 12.93 -37.96
C GLU A 651 -11.43 14.34 -37.82
N TRP A 652 -10.23 14.44 -37.24
CA TRP A 652 -9.57 15.74 -36.99
C TRP A 652 -9.17 16.46 -38.29
N LEU A 653 -8.61 15.74 -39.26
CA LEU A 653 -8.21 16.23 -40.58
C LEU A 653 -7.43 17.54 -40.56
N ASP A 654 -6.42 17.64 -39.67
CA ASP A 654 -5.62 18.85 -39.48
C ASP A 654 -6.44 20.13 -39.19
N GLY A 655 -7.56 19.96 -38.45
CA GLY A 655 -8.46 21.05 -38.05
C GLY A 655 -9.37 21.56 -39.17
N THR A 656 -9.49 20.86 -40.30
CA THR A 656 -10.36 21.24 -41.41
C THR A 656 -11.80 20.77 -41.28
N ASN A 657 -12.11 19.97 -40.28
CA ASN A 657 -13.42 19.41 -39.97
C ASN A 657 -13.95 19.81 -38.58
N PRO A 658 -14.01 21.12 -38.21
CA PRO A 658 -14.45 21.54 -36.92
C PRO A 658 -15.93 21.29 -36.70
N HIS A 659 -16.34 21.05 -35.45
CA HIS A 659 -17.74 21.00 -35.10
C HIS A 659 -18.42 22.35 -35.39
N PRO A 660 -19.66 22.37 -35.94
CA PRO A 660 -20.30 23.61 -36.41
C PRO A 660 -20.46 24.70 -35.35
N PHE A 661 -20.58 24.36 -34.06
CA PHE A 661 -20.74 25.36 -32.99
C PHE A 661 -20.08 24.95 -31.63
N LEU A 662 -19.74 23.70 -31.37
CA LEU A 662 -19.15 23.30 -30.10
C LEU A 662 -17.68 23.69 -29.95
N THR A 663 -17.02 24.12 -31.01
CA THR A 663 -15.67 24.72 -30.97
C THR A 663 -15.69 26.19 -30.55
N ASP A 664 -16.86 26.82 -30.40
CA ASP A 664 -17.00 28.17 -29.89
C ASP A 664 -16.93 28.15 -28.35
N PRO A 665 -15.90 28.76 -27.71
CA PRO A 665 -15.78 28.76 -26.26
C PRO A 665 -16.96 29.43 -25.53
N VAL A 666 -17.65 30.35 -26.19
CA VAL A 666 -18.86 30.99 -25.61
C VAL A 666 -19.99 29.96 -25.45
N VAL A 667 -20.18 29.12 -26.44
CA VAL A 667 -21.13 28.00 -26.36
C VAL A 667 -20.74 27.02 -25.27
N GLY A 668 -19.47 26.58 -25.26
CA GLY A 668 -18.98 25.67 -24.23
C GLY A 668 -19.16 26.21 -22.79
N ARG A 669 -18.87 27.51 -22.59
CA ARG A 669 -19.08 28.17 -21.31
C ARG A 669 -20.56 28.21 -20.92
N ALA A 670 -21.42 28.59 -21.84
CA ALA A 670 -22.87 28.65 -21.59
C ALA A 670 -23.43 27.27 -21.25
N LEU A 671 -23.01 26.22 -21.97
CA LEU A 671 -23.38 24.83 -21.66
C LEU A 671 -22.90 24.42 -20.25
N SER A 672 -21.67 24.80 -19.86
CA SER A 672 -21.11 24.42 -18.57
C SER A 672 -21.78 25.11 -17.38
N ILE A 673 -21.94 26.46 -17.41
CA ILE A 673 -22.50 27.22 -16.28
C ILE A 673 -24.01 27.08 -16.14
N SER A 674 -24.70 26.59 -17.15
CA SER A 674 -26.16 26.31 -17.09
C SER A 674 -26.51 25.05 -16.29
N LEU A 675 -25.54 24.23 -15.87
CA LEU A 675 -25.77 22.94 -15.21
C LEU A 675 -25.86 23.04 -13.69
N ASP A 676 -26.87 22.38 -13.11
CA ASP A 676 -27.02 22.20 -11.66
C ASP A 676 -26.31 20.93 -11.21
N ARG A 677 -24.99 21.01 -10.98
CA ARG A 677 -24.15 19.88 -10.58
C ARG A 677 -24.50 19.35 -9.18
N GLN A 678 -24.96 20.20 -8.27
CA GLN A 678 -25.37 19.76 -6.94
C GLN A 678 -26.58 18.85 -7.00
N THR A 679 -27.60 19.21 -7.82
CA THR A 679 -28.75 18.33 -8.06
C THR A 679 -28.34 16.99 -8.68
N MET A 680 -27.36 16.98 -9.59
CA MET A 680 -26.82 15.72 -10.15
C MET A 680 -26.17 14.84 -9.08
N VAL A 681 -25.40 15.45 -8.16
CA VAL A 681 -24.82 14.73 -7.01
C VAL A 681 -25.92 14.19 -6.09
N ASP A 682 -26.88 15.01 -5.71
CA ASP A 682 -27.92 14.63 -4.75
C ASP A 682 -28.78 13.46 -5.30
N VAL A 683 -29.07 13.47 -6.60
CA VAL A 683 -29.88 12.44 -7.26
C VAL A 683 -29.08 11.16 -7.51
N GLY A 684 -27.83 11.27 -7.99
CA GLY A 684 -27.10 10.12 -8.53
C GLY A 684 -26.03 9.53 -7.62
N TYR A 685 -25.41 10.33 -6.73
CA TYR A 685 -24.17 9.96 -6.06
C TYR A 685 -24.22 10.10 -4.54
N GLY A 686 -25.01 11.06 -3.99
CA GLY A 686 -25.05 11.32 -2.55
C GLY A 686 -23.67 11.63 -1.96
N GLU A 687 -23.32 10.95 -0.88
CA GLU A 687 -22.03 11.14 -0.19
C GLU A 687 -20.81 10.68 -1.02
N ALA A 688 -21.04 9.86 -2.05
CA ALA A 688 -20.00 9.38 -2.96
C ALA A 688 -19.74 10.33 -4.14
N GLY A 689 -20.29 11.53 -4.14
CA GLY A 689 -20.11 12.54 -5.18
C GLY A 689 -19.89 13.93 -4.62
N ARG A 690 -19.16 14.76 -5.36
CA ARG A 690 -18.98 16.20 -5.13
C ARG A 690 -19.02 16.94 -6.45
N PRO A 691 -19.68 18.11 -6.57
CA PRO A 691 -19.56 18.93 -7.77
C PRO A 691 -18.11 19.27 -8.05
N THR A 692 -17.71 19.22 -9.32
CA THR A 692 -16.36 19.64 -9.73
C THR A 692 -16.36 20.36 -11.05
N CYS A 693 -15.43 21.30 -11.20
CA CYS A 693 -15.10 21.98 -12.45
C CYS A 693 -13.72 21.55 -13.00
N ASN A 694 -13.12 20.52 -12.43
CA ASN A 694 -11.78 20.07 -12.76
C ASN A 694 -11.81 18.63 -13.27
N VAL A 695 -10.92 18.30 -14.20
CA VAL A 695 -10.64 16.92 -14.62
C VAL A 695 -9.64 16.25 -13.68
N TRP A 696 -8.93 17.05 -12.88
CA TRP A 696 -7.99 16.61 -11.85
C TRP A 696 -8.35 17.23 -10.48
N PRO A 697 -9.30 16.62 -9.75
CA PRO A 697 -9.87 17.19 -8.52
C PRO A 697 -9.11 16.83 -7.24
N ALA A 698 -8.08 16.00 -7.30
CA ALA A 698 -7.27 15.53 -6.17
C ALA A 698 -5.85 15.20 -6.62
N PRO A 699 -4.82 15.31 -5.77
CA PRO A 699 -4.86 15.87 -4.41
C PRO A 699 -5.06 17.41 -4.39
N PRO A 700 -5.38 18.02 -3.23
CA PRO A 700 -5.67 19.47 -3.16
C PRO A 700 -4.56 20.39 -3.70
N ALA A 701 -3.30 20.00 -3.54
CA ALA A 701 -2.15 20.78 -4.04
C ALA A 701 -2.10 20.91 -5.57
N GLN A 702 -2.82 20.05 -6.29
CA GLN A 702 -2.89 19.98 -7.75
C GLN A 702 -4.26 20.39 -8.29
N THR A 703 -5.18 20.84 -7.44
CA THR A 703 -6.55 21.16 -7.82
C THR A 703 -6.68 22.65 -8.15
N SER A 704 -7.22 22.98 -9.33
CA SER A 704 -7.47 24.36 -9.72
C SER A 704 -8.72 24.92 -9.07
N THR A 705 -8.67 26.21 -8.68
CA THR A 705 -9.84 27.01 -8.29
C THR A 705 -10.26 28.02 -9.37
N SER A 706 -9.51 28.11 -10.47
CA SER A 706 -9.78 29.07 -11.55
C SER A 706 -11.09 28.78 -12.29
N ASN A 707 -11.54 27.52 -12.23
CA ASN A 707 -12.71 27.02 -12.94
C ASN A 707 -14.00 27.01 -12.09
N ASP A 708 -13.95 27.44 -10.84
CA ASP A 708 -15.04 27.29 -9.84
C ASP A 708 -16.34 28.05 -10.20
N GLU A 709 -16.34 28.89 -11.24
CA GLU A 709 -17.55 29.49 -11.80
C GLU A 709 -18.65 28.45 -12.09
N CYS A 710 -18.27 27.28 -12.56
CA CYS A 710 -19.19 26.19 -12.91
C CYS A 710 -19.87 25.51 -11.72
N LEU A 711 -19.40 25.74 -10.49
CA LEU A 711 -20.02 25.18 -9.28
C LEU A 711 -21.38 25.81 -8.97
N THR A 712 -21.69 26.96 -9.54
CA THR A 712 -22.97 27.66 -9.37
C THR A 712 -23.71 27.76 -10.68
N GLN A 713 -24.92 27.20 -10.74
CA GLN A 713 -25.76 27.32 -11.93
C GLN A 713 -26.13 28.79 -12.21
N ASP A 714 -25.89 29.28 -13.43
CA ASP A 714 -26.28 30.63 -13.86
C ASP A 714 -26.91 30.60 -15.26
N ILE A 715 -28.23 30.33 -15.31
CA ILE A 715 -29.02 30.27 -16.52
C ILE A 715 -29.12 31.65 -17.20
N ASP A 716 -29.17 32.73 -16.40
CA ASP A 716 -29.33 34.08 -16.93
C ASP A 716 -28.05 34.53 -17.65
N LEU A 717 -26.88 34.27 -17.05
CA LEU A 717 -25.59 34.54 -17.67
C LEU A 717 -25.40 33.68 -18.93
N ALA A 718 -25.75 32.40 -18.88
CA ALA A 718 -25.65 31.49 -20.04
C ALA A 718 -26.48 31.98 -21.24
N ASN A 719 -27.72 32.42 -20.99
CA ASN A 719 -28.56 33.02 -22.02
C ASN A 719 -27.96 34.33 -22.58
N GLN A 720 -27.45 35.20 -21.70
CA GLN A 720 -26.82 36.45 -22.10
C GLN A 720 -25.60 36.20 -23.01
N LEU A 721 -24.74 35.24 -22.64
CA LEU A 721 -23.55 34.87 -23.42
C LEU A 721 -23.92 34.41 -24.83
N LEU A 722 -24.96 33.57 -24.96
CA LEU A 722 -25.44 33.11 -26.26
C LEU A 722 -26.09 34.23 -27.09
N ASP A 723 -26.91 35.11 -26.45
CA ASP A 723 -27.50 36.26 -27.09
C ASP A 723 -26.44 37.23 -27.66
N ASP A 724 -25.43 37.57 -26.81
CA ASP A 724 -24.36 38.50 -27.18
C ASP A 724 -23.48 37.93 -28.35
N ALA A 725 -23.33 36.61 -28.40
CA ALA A 725 -22.61 35.90 -29.49
C ALA A 725 -23.44 35.64 -30.72
N GLY A 726 -24.74 36.00 -30.71
CA GLY A 726 -25.63 35.90 -31.88
C GLY A 726 -26.30 34.53 -32.07
N TYR A 727 -26.27 33.68 -31.07
CA TYR A 727 -27.04 32.43 -31.01
C TYR A 727 -28.46 32.76 -30.54
N LEU A 728 -29.41 32.95 -31.45
CA LEU A 728 -30.73 33.46 -31.16
C LEU A 728 -31.81 32.47 -31.64
N ASP A 729 -32.93 32.39 -30.91
CA ASP A 729 -34.14 31.72 -31.42
C ASP A 729 -34.82 32.67 -32.42
N THR A 730 -34.58 32.45 -33.70
CA THR A 730 -35.02 33.39 -34.77
C THR A 730 -36.37 33.03 -35.34
N ASP A 731 -36.81 31.79 -35.22
CA ASP A 731 -38.11 31.31 -35.71
C ASP A 731 -39.18 31.11 -34.63
N GLY A 732 -38.79 31.17 -33.35
CA GLY A 732 -39.69 31.15 -32.21
C GLY A 732 -40.11 29.75 -31.77
N ASP A 733 -39.33 28.72 -32.15
CA ASP A 733 -39.63 27.32 -31.78
C ASP A 733 -39.06 26.91 -30.43
N GLY A 734 -38.25 27.78 -29.79
CA GLY A 734 -37.63 27.57 -28.50
C GLY A 734 -36.23 26.98 -28.59
N VAL A 735 -35.71 26.71 -29.79
CA VAL A 735 -34.35 26.29 -30.05
C VAL A 735 -33.56 27.43 -30.64
N ARG A 736 -32.37 27.70 -30.17
CA ARG A 736 -31.52 28.73 -30.78
C ARG A 736 -30.87 28.25 -32.04
N GLU A 737 -30.63 29.19 -32.99
CA GLU A 737 -29.81 28.95 -34.16
C GLU A 737 -28.44 29.58 -33.99
N THR A 738 -27.44 28.95 -34.65
CA THR A 738 -26.12 29.56 -34.86
C THR A 738 -26.26 30.86 -35.66
N PRO A 739 -25.28 31.75 -35.68
CA PRO A 739 -25.27 32.95 -36.52
C PRO A 739 -25.52 32.66 -38.01
N ASP A 740 -25.21 31.44 -38.46
CA ASP A 740 -25.45 30.99 -39.85
C ASP A 740 -26.84 30.31 -40.07
N GLY A 741 -27.65 30.23 -39.01
CA GLY A 741 -29.02 29.71 -39.06
C GLY A 741 -29.17 28.20 -38.88
N MET A 742 -28.16 27.51 -38.33
CA MET A 742 -28.28 26.09 -37.98
C MET A 742 -28.88 25.95 -36.58
N PRO A 743 -29.88 25.11 -36.33
CA PRO A 743 -30.43 24.91 -34.99
C PRO A 743 -29.42 24.24 -34.07
N MET A 744 -29.34 24.73 -32.83
CA MET A 744 -28.48 24.17 -31.80
C MET A 744 -29.08 22.86 -31.27
N LYS A 745 -28.77 21.78 -31.97
CA LYS A 745 -29.16 20.40 -31.62
C LYS A 745 -27.93 19.60 -31.25
N ILE A 746 -28.01 18.87 -30.16
CA ILE A 746 -26.91 18.06 -29.61
C ILE A 746 -27.38 16.62 -29.48
N LEU A 747 -26.65 15.68 -30.09
CA LEU A 747 -26.75 14.26 -29.79
C LEU A 747 -25.82 13.94 -28.60
N TYR A 748 -26.41 13.66 -27.47
CA TYR A 748 -25.70 13.36 -26.23
C TYR A 748 -25.76 11.86 -25.87
N GLN A 749 -24.64 11.17 -25.95
CA GLN A 749 -24.56 9.71 -25.71
C GLN A 749 -23.81 9.33 -24.46
N THR A 750 -24.12 8.17 -23.92
CA THR A 750 -23.37 7.50 -22.83
C THR A 750 -23.67 6.00 -22.81
N SER A 751 -23.01 5.26 -21.92
CA SER A 751 -23.34 3.85 -21.69
C SER A 751 -24.66 3.68 -20.94
N THR A 752 -25.32 2.53 -21.12
CA THR A 752 -26.51 2.16 -20.36
C THR A 752 -26.17 2.07 -18.87
N ASN A 753 -26.69 3.02 -18.07
CA ASN A 753 -26.48 3.13 -16.63
C ASN A 753 -27.55 4.07 -16.05
N THR A 754 -28.24 3.69 -14.99
CA THR A 754 -29.37 4.45 -14.44
C THR A 754 -28.99 5.83 -13.93
N VAL A 755 -27.86 5.96 -13.22
CA VAL A 755 -27.35 7.24 -12.73
C VAL A 755 -26.98 8.17 -13.89
N ARG A 756 -26.31 7.65 -14.93
CA ARG A 756 -25.95 8.42 -16.12
C ARG A 756 -27.17 8.84 -16.92
N GLN A 757 -28.18 7.97 -17.03
CA GLN A 757 -29.45 8.32 -17.69
C GLN A 757 -30.18 9.44 -16.94
N ALA A 758 -30.21 9.38 -15.60
CA ALA A 758 -30.76 10.46 -14.78
C ALA A 758 -29.97 11.77 -14.97
N THR A 759 -28.64 11.70 -14.98
CA THR A 759 -27.76 12.86 -15.24
C THR A 759 -28.02 13.46 -16.62
N GLN A 760 -28.14 12.63 -17.68
CA GLN A 760 -28.46 13.10 -19.03
C GLN A 760 -29.80 13.86 -19.07
N GLU A 761 -30.81 13.35 -18.37
CA GLU A 761 -32.13 14.03 -18.31
C GLU A 761 -32.05 15.38 -17.59
N LEU A 762 -31.24 15.50 -16.50
CA LEU A 762 -31.01 16.78 -15.81
C LEU A 762 -30.29 17.77 -16.73
N VAL A 763 -29.23 17.33 -17.41
CA VAL A 763 -28.48 18.13 -18.38
C VAL A 763 -29.41 18.62 -19.50
N LYS A 764 -30.23 17.74 -20.10
CA LYS A 764 -31.20 18.07 -21.12
C LYS A 764 -32.19 19.13 -20.65
N GLN A 765 -32.71 19.01 -19.42
CA GLN A 765 -33.63 20.00 -18.83
C GLN A 765 -32.96 21.36 -18.60
N ASP A 766 -31.69 21.36 -18.20
CA ASP A 766 -30.96 22.61 -18.02
C ASP A 766 -30.64 23.28 -19.36
N TRP A 767 -30.17 22.52 -20.34
CA TRP A 767 -29.88 23.05 -21.67
C TRP A 767 -31.13 23.53 -22.42
N ALA A 768 -32.28 22.92 -22.17
CA ALA A 768 -33.54 23.43 -22.70
C ALA A 768 -33.88 24.85 -22.21
N LYS A 769 -33.43 25.24 -20.96
CA LYS A 769 -33.61 26.59 -20.41
C LYS A 769 -32.78 27.65 -21.14
N ILE A 770 -31.74 27.22 -21.88
CA ILE A 770 -30.89 28.09 -22.68
C ILE A 770 -31.08 27.90 -24.19
N GLY A 771 -32.15 27.22 -24.60
CA GLY A 771 -32.54 27.08 -25.99
C GLY A 771 -31.72 26.04 -26.80
N VAL A 772 -31.20 25.02 -26.16
CA VAL A 772 -30.47 23.90 -26.78
C VAL A 772 -31.35 22.65 -26.79
N ASP A 773 -31.61 22.09 -27.97
CA ASP A 773 -32.34 20.84 -28.14
C ASP A 773 -31.38 19.64 -27.98
N THR A 774 -31.71 18.72 -27.10
CA THR A 774 -30.82 17.60 -26.76
C THR A 774 -31.52 16.27 -27.03
N GLU A 775 -30.92 15.46 -27.90
CA GLU A 775 -31.28 14.06 -28.13
C GLU A 775 -30.40 13.15 -27.32
N LEU A 776 -31.02 12.24 -26.53
CA LEU A 776 -30.27 11.30 -25.65
C LEU A 776 -30.14 9.95 -26.34
N ARG A 777 -28.92 9.39 -26.24
CA ARG A 777 -28.59 8.05 -26.73
C ARG A 777 -27.87 7.26 -25.67
N ASN A 778 -28.30 6.00 -25.45
CA ASN A 778 -27.66 5.07 -24.53
C ASN A 778 -27.19 3.82 -25.27
N ILE A 779 -25.97 3.42 -25.08
CA ILE A 779 -25.30 2.30 -25.74
C ILE A 779 -24.94 1.27 -24.68
N ASP A 780 -25.03 -0.02 -24.99
CA ASP A 780 -24.59 -1.07 -24.10
C ASP A 780 -23.11 -0.84 -23.70
N ALA A 781 -22.81 -0.97 -22.41
CA ALA A 781 -21.48 -0.63 -21.89
C ALA A 781 -20.36 -1.48 -22.52
N SER A 782 -20.62 -2.74 -22.87
CA SER A 782 -19.64 -3.62 -23.52
C SER A 782 -19.32 -3.19 -24.96
N VAL A 783 -20.27 -2.52 -25.63
CA VAL A 783 -20.07 -1.93 -26.96
C VAL A 783 -19.43 -0.54 -26.83
N PHE A 784 -19.98 0.31 -25.96
CA PHE A 784 -19.51 1.68 -25.77
C PHE A 784 -18.03 1.75 -25.40
N PHE A 785 -17.61 0.91 -24.44
CA PHE A 785 -16.22 0.81 -23.99
C PHE A 785 -15.41 -0.30 -24.71
N GLY A 786 -15.95 -0.86 -25.78
CA GLY A 786 -15.24 -1.87 -26.58
C GLY A 786 -14.15 -1.24 -27.45
N GLY A 787 -13.06 -2.00 -27.66
CA GLY A 787 -11.94 -1.58 -28.53
C GLY A 787 -12.11 -1.93 -30.01
N ASP A 788 -13.30 -2.40 -30.47
CA ASP A 788 -13.50 -2.80 -31.86
C ASP A 788 -13.54 -1.59 -32.82
N PRO A 789 -12.51 -1.38 -33.65
CA PRO A 789 -12.48 -0.26 -34.60
C PRO A 789 -13.54 -0.38 -35.69
N GLY A 790 -14.15 -1.55 -35.90
CA GLY A 790 -15.25 -1.78 -36.80
C GLY A 790 -16.62 -1.32 -36.27
N SER A 791 -16.77 -1.16 -34.96
CA SER A 791 -18.01 -0.73 -34.33
C SER A 791 -18.20 0.80 -34.42
N PRO A 792 -19.33 1.31 -34.92
CA PRO A 792 -19.60 2.75 -34.97
C PRO A 792 -20.01 3.33 -33.60
N ASP A 793 -20.24 2.47 -32.60
CA ASP A 793 -20.87 2.83 -31.34
C ASP A 793 -19.88 2.87 -30.17
N THR A 794 -18.58 2.71 -30.45
CA THR A 794 -17.54 2.85 -29.42
C THR A 794 -17.29 4.33 -29.09
N TYR A 795 -16.90 4.60 -27.81
CA TYR A 795 -16.55 5.97 -27.40
C TYR A 795 -15.38 6.53 -28.23
N GLY A 796 -14.41 5.69 -28.65
CA GLY A 796 -13.27 6.11 -29.47
C GLY A 796 -13.68 6.64 -30.86
N LYS A 797 -14.76 6.11 -31.47
CA LYS A 797 -15.34 6.64 -32.73
C LYS A 797 -16.01 7.98 -32.54
N PHE A 798 -16.69 8.16 -31.41
CA PHE A 798 -17.36 9.38 -31.01
C PHE A 798 -18.28 9.97 -32.11
N TYR A 799 -19.18 9.17 -32.66
CA TYR A 799 -20.13 9.58 -33.67
C TYR A 799 -21.39 10.27 -33.07
N ALA A 800 -21.11 11.19 -32.12
CA ALA A 800 -22.05 12.06 -31.42
C ALA A 800 -21.42 13.43 -31.17
N ASP A 801 -22.22 14.41 -30.76
CA ASP A 801 -21.73 15.75 -30.40
C ASP A 801 -21.09 15.78 -29.00
N ILE A 802 -21.71 15.08 -28.06
CA ILE A 802 -21.24 14.98 -26.67
C ILE A 802 -21.40 13.55 -26.19
N GLU A 803 -20.42 13.10 -25.39
CA GLU A 803 -20.52 11.83 -24.67
C GLU A 803 -20.06 11.97 -23.22
N MET A 804 -20.60 11.11 -22.35
CA MET A 804 -20.32 11.16 -20.92
C MET A 804 -19.83 9.81 -20.41
N TYR A 805 -18.77 9.85 -19.61
CA TYR A 805 -18.24 8.72 -18.84
C TYR A 805 -17.29 9.17 -17.75
N THR A 806 -17.09 8.31 -16.77
CA THR A 806 -16.09 8.51 -15.71
C THR A 806 -14.73 8.03 -16.18
N ASN A 807 -13.69 8.78 -15.84
CA ASN A 807 -12.30 8.32 -15.88
C ASN A 807 -11.48 9.04 -14.81
N GLY A 808 -10.34 8.48 -14.46
CA GLY A 808 -9.36 8.99 -13.51
C GLY A 808 -7.99 8.38 -13.80
N ALA A 809 -7.00 8.74 -13.01
CA ALA A 809 -5.64 8.19 -13.09
C ALA A 809 -5.44 7.09 -12.06
N ALA A 810 -4.54 6.16 -12.35
CA ALA A 810 -3.86 5.37 -11.35
C ALA A 810 -2.79 6.25 -10.67
N GLY A 811 -2.70 6.16 -9.33
CA GLY A 811 -1.75 6.90 -8.52
C GLY A 811 -2.01 8.41 -8.42
N VAL A 812 -1.05 9.10 -7.81
CA VAL A 812 -1.15 10.53 -7.47
C VAL A 812 -0.40 11.45 -8.43
N ASP A 813 0.35 10.91 -9.39
CA ASP A 813 1.06 11.70 -10.41
C ASP A 813 0.19 11.90 -11.64
N SER A 814 0.08 13.16 -12.07
CA SER A 814 -0.80 13.56 -13.16
C SER A 814 -0.26 13.25 -14.55
N GLN A 815 1.03 12.92 -14.69
CA GLN A 815 1.70 12.89 -15.99
C GLN A 815 1.02 11.94 -16.98
N ALA A 816 0.82 10.69 -16.61
CA ALA A 816 0.18 9.72 -17.52
C ALA A 816 -1.23 10.13 -17.92
N TYR A 817 -2.01 10.65 -16.98
CA TYR A 817 -3.38 11.07 -17.23
C TYR A 817 -3.47 12.32 -18.09
N MET A 818 -2.63 13.33 -17.82
CA MET A 818 -2.57 14.56 -18.63
C MET A 818 -2.05 14.29 -20.05
N GLY A 819 -1.24 13.26 -20.26
CA GLY A 819 -0.83 12.79 -21.58
C GLY A 819 -2.00 12.40 -22.48
N SER A 820 -3.14 12.02 -21.90
CA SER A 820 -4.35 11.65 -22.65
C SER A 820 -4.85 12.73 -23.61
N TRP A 821 -4.57 13.99 -23.34
CA TRP A 821 -5.12 15.11 -24.14
C TRP A 821 -4.10 15.82 -25.01
N THR A 822 -2.89 15.28 -25.15
CA THR A 822 -1.93 15.80 -26.13
C THR A 822 -2.43 15.63 -27.55
N SER A 823 -1.99 16.49 -28.45
CA SER A 823 -2.36 16.44 -29.88
C SER A 823 -1.92 15.13 -30.56
N SER A 824 -0.85 14.50 -30.09
CA SER A 824 -0.37 13.19 -30.57
C SER A 824 -1.31 12.04 -30.26
N ASN A 825 -2.16 12.16 -29.23
CA ASN A 825 -3.11 11.14 -28.78
C ASN A 825 -4.53 11.33 -29.32
N ILE A 826 -4.73 12.19 -30.33
CA ILE A 826 -6.04 12.36 -30.99
C ILE A 826 -6.51 11.04 -31.55
N SER A 827 -7.75 10.63 -31.17
CA SER A 827 -8.40 9.43 -31.68
C SER A 827 -8.87 9.62 -33.11
N GLY A 828 -8.55 8.70 -34.00
CA GLY A 828 -8.92 8.72 -35.43
C GLY A 828 -8.43 7.47 -36.16
N GLU A 829 -8.60 7.44 -37.49
CA GLU A 829 -8.19 6.31 -38.31
C GLU A 829 -6.71 5.94 -38.13
N SER A 830 -5.84 6.96 -38.00
CA SER A 830 -4.39 6.75 -37.82
C SER A 830 -4.00 6.04 -36.51
N THR A 831 -4.85 6.08 -35.50
CA THR A 831 -4.68 5.42 -34.19
C THR A 831 -5.61 4.22 -34.04
N ASN A 832 -6.25 3.72 -35.10
CA ASN A 832 -7.35 2.75 -35.05
C ASN A 832 -8.45 3.11 -34.03
N TRP A 833 -8.68 4.41 -33.82
CA TRP A 833 -9.60 4.98 -32.81
C TRP A 833 -9.29 4.54 -31.38
N GLN A 834 -8.00 4.26 -31.06
CA GLN A 834 -7.51 3.93 -29.73
C GLN A 834 -6.83 5.12 -29.05
N GLY A 835 -6.77 6.27 -29.71
CA GLY A 835 -6.23 7.50 -29.08
C GLY A 835 -7.07 7.95 -27.89
N SER A 836 -6.42 8.36 -26.80
CA SER A 836 -7.08 8.79 -25.55
C SER A 836 -7.77 10.16 -25.66
N ASN A 837 -7.32 11.00 -26.61
CA ASN A 837 -7.90 12.32 -26.90
C ASN A 837 -9.13 12.16 -27.83
N VAL A 838 -10.19 11.55 -27.29
CA VAL A 838 -11.39 11.22 -28.08
C VAL A 838 -12.19 12.43 -28.53
N GLN A 839 -12.13 13.55 -27.80
CA GLN A 839 -12.78 14.80 -28.15
C GLN A 839 -12.03 15.60 -29.22
N ARG A 840 -10.84 15.17 -29.63
CA ARG A 840 -9.96 15.81 -30.62
C ARG A 840 -9.55 17.24 -30.23
N PHE A 841 -9.27 17.45 -28.93
CA PHE A 841 -8.68 18.69 -28.43
C PHE A 841 -7.28 18.87 -28.99
N GLN A 842 -6.96 20.08 -29.42
CA GLN A 842 -5.61 20.45 -29.86
C GLN A 842 -5.18 21.79 -29.25
N SER A 843 -3.96 21.82 -28.72
CA SER A 843 -3.37 23.02 -28.17
C SER A 843 -1.85 22.90 -28.12
N ASP A 844 -1.15 23.75 -28.87
CA ASP A 844 0.32 23.83 -28.82
C ASP A 844 0.83 24.22 -27.42
N GLU A 845 0.05 25.02 -26.67
CA GLU A 845 0.37 25.41 -25.29
C GLU A 845 0.25 24.21 -24.33
N TYR A 846 -0.79 23.40 -24.50
CA TYR A 846 -0.97 22.17 -23.74
C TYR A 846 0.19 21.20 -23.98
N ASP A 847 0.50 20.95 -25.25
CA ASP A 847 1.58 20.03 -25.65
C ASP A 847 2.94 20.49 -25.10
N ALA A 848 3.21 21.82 -25.12
CA ALA A 848 4.44 22.38 -24.55
C ALA A 848 4.52 22.25 -23.03
N LEU A 849 3.42 22.51 -22.32
CA LEU A 849 3.35 22.34 -20.87
C LEU A 849 3.45 20.85 -20.46
N TYR A 850 2.82 19.98 -21.22
CA TYR A 850 2.95 18.54 -20.98
C TYR A 850 4.40 18.07 -21.19
N ALA A 851 5.09 18.54 -22.23
CA ALA A 851 6.50 18.26 -22.43
C ALA A 851 7.38 18.81 -21.28
N GLU A 852 7.01 19.96 -20.70
CA GLU A 852 7.68 20.48 -19.49
C GLU A 852 7.41 19.58 -18.28
N LEU A 853 6.16 19.11 -18.08
CA LEU A 853 5.79 18.21 -16.98
C LEU A 853 6.66 16.94 -16.99
N THR A 854 6.85 16.34 -18.17
CA THR A 854 7.62 15.10 -18.30
C THR A 854 9.11 15.26 -17.95
N GLN A 855 9.62 16.49 -17.87
CA GLN A 855 11.04 16.80 -17.59
C GLN A 855 11.25 17.51 -16.23
N THR A 856 10.15 17.79 -15.50
CA THR A 856 10.21 18.57 -14.26
C THR A 856 10.22 17.63 -13.04
N ALA A 857 11.28 17.68 -12.23
CA ALA A 857 11.40 16.93 -10.97
C ALA A 857 10.90 17.71 -9.75
N ASP A 858 10.84 19.04 -9.83
CA ASP A 858 10.37 19.90 -8.76
C ASP A 858 8.86 19.72 -8.54
N ILE A 859 8.46 19.25 -7.37
CA ILE A 859 7.08 18.87 -7.06
C ILE A 859 6.12 20.08 -7.11
N ASP A 860 6.57 21.25 -6.65
CA ASP A 860 5.74 22.46 -6.68
C ASP A 860 5.51 22.89 -8.12
N ARG A 861 6.57 22.84 -8.96
CA ARG A 861 6.43 23.13 -10.39
C ARG A 861 5.55 22.11 -11.11
N ARG A 862 5.66 20.83 -10.79
CA ARG A 862 4.74 19.78 -11.32
C ARG A 862 3.30 20.09 -10.97
N ASN A 863 3.03 20.49 -9.72
CA ASN A 863 1.70 20.88 -9.27
C ASN A 863 1.15 22.09 -10.07
N GLU A 864 1.97 23.12 -10.27
CA GLU A 864 1.62 24.30 -11.10
C GLU A 864 1.29 23.91 -12.54
N ILE A 865 2.12 23.07 -13.16
CA ILE A 865 1.89 22.60 -14.54
C ILE A 865 0.61 21.77 -14.62
N THR A 866 0.37 20.87 -13.67
CA THR A 866 -0.86 20.07 -13.62
C THR A 866 -2.10 20.95 -13.56
N ILE A 867 -2.10 21.98 -12.72
CA ILE A 867 -3.16 22.99 -12.64
C ILE A 867 -3.35 23.70 -13.98
N ALA A 868 -2.25 24.13 -14.62
CA ALA A 868 -2.31 24.83 -15.91
C ALA A 868 -2.86 23.93 -17.04
N LEU A 869 -2.44 22.66 -17.09
CA LEU A 869 -2.97 21.66 -18.04
C LEU A 869 -4.47 21.42 -17.83
N ASN A 870 -4.89 21.25 -16.56
CA ASN A 870 -6.30 21.14 -16.24
C ASN A 870 -7.09 22.37 -16.72
N ASP A 871 -6.57 23.57 -16.47
CA ASP A 871 -7.24 24.83 -16.83
C ASP A 871 -7.35 25.02 -18.35
N LEU A 872 -6.36 24.57 -19.12
CA LEU A 872 -6.39 24.64 -20.57
C LEU A 872 -7.46 23.73 -21.18
N VAL A 873 -7.54 22.49 -20.76
CA VAL A 873 -8.50 21.52 -21.33
C VAL A 873 -9.92 21.82 -20.89
N VAL A 874 -10.12 22.28 -19.64
CA VAL A 874 -11.42 22.69 -19.13
C VAL A 874 -11.83 24.05 -19.68
N GLY A 875 -10.93 25.03 -19.71
CA GLY A 875 -11.20 26.39 -20.19
C GLY A 875 -11.47 26.47 -21.69
N ASN A 876 -11.04 25.47 -22.46
CA ASN A 876 -11.44 25.31 -23.86
C ASN A 876 -12.85 24.71 -24.01
N TYR A 877 -13.41 24.17 -22.94
CA TYR A 877 -14.70 23.45 -22.92
C TYR A 877 -14.75 22.22 -23.84
N SER A 878 -13.63 21.67 -24.24
CA SER A 878 -13.58 20.36 -24.90
C SER A 878 -13.91 19.23 -23.92
N ILE A 879 -13.82 19.51 -22.63
CA ILE A 879 -14.30 18.67 -21.53
C ILE A 879 -15.10 19.55 -20.57
N ILE A 880 -16.26 19.06 -20.16
CA ILE A 880 -17.09 19.68 -19.12
C ILE A 880 -17.17 18.73 -17.92
N PRO A 881 -16.39 18.95 -16.86
CA PRO A 881 -16.46 18.15 -15.64
C PRO A 881 -17.79 18.36 -14.93
N LEU A 882 -18.30 17.28 -14.33
CA LEU A 882 -19.57 17.29 -13.62
C LEU A 882 -19.38 16.96 -12.13
N ILE A 883 -18.87 15.76 -11.84
CA ILE A 883 -18.86 15.20 -10.50
C ILE A 883 -17.52 14.55 -10.23
N HIS A 884 -16.83 14.99 -9.18
CA HIS A 884 -15.76 14.25 -8.54
C HIS A 884 -16.40 13.05 -7.83
N ARG A 885 -16.17 11.88 -8.36
CA ARG A 885 -16.84 10.66 -7.98
C ARG A 885 -15.92 9.78 -7.14
N GLY A 886 -16.39 9.31 -5.98
CA GLY A 886 -15.78 8.22 -5.25
C GLY A 886 -15.97 6.89 -5.99
N SER A 887 -15.00 5.98 -5.84
CA SER A 887 -15.22 4.56 -6.08
C SER A 887 -16.18 4.05 -5.02
N VAL A 888 -17.21 3.32 -5.42
CA VAL A 888 -18.25 2.80 -4.52
C VAL A 888 -18.45 1.34 -4.81
N SER A 889 -18.40 0.51 -3.78
CA SER A 889 -18.63 -0.92 -3.89
C SER A 889 -19.44 -1.41 -2.68
N ALA A 890 -19.92 -2.64 -2.72
CA ALA A 890 -20.58 -3.24 -1.58
C ALA A 890 -19.91 -4.56 -1.21
N ALA A 891 -19.73 -4.79 0.09
CA ALA A 891 -19.16 -6.00 0.62
C ALA A 891 -20.14 -6.69 1.59
N SER A 892 -20.19 -8.00 1.56
CA SER A 892 -20.86 -8.82 2.55
C SER A 892 -20.29 -8.54 3.95
N ASN A 893 -21.10 -8.61 5.00
CA ASN A 893 -20.63 -8.42 6.36
C ASN A 893 -19.63 -9.49 6.82
N SER A 894 -19.63 -10.65 6.18
CA SER A 894 -18.69 -11.74 6.48
C SER A 894 -17.38 -11.65 5.70
N LEU A 895 -17.27 -10.75 4.72
CA LEU A 895 -16.04 -10.57 3.94
C LEU A 895 -15.11 -9.62 4.69
N THR A 896 -13.86 -10.05 4.86
CA THR A 896 -12.80 -9.30 5.57
C THR A 896 -11.54 -9.20 4.71
N GLY A 897 -10.55 -8.41 5.12
CA GLY A 897 -9.26 -8.26 4.46
C GLY A 897 -9.27 -7.42 3.18
N TYR A 898 -10.44 -7.04 2.64
CA TYR A 898 -10.48 -6.20 1.45
C TYR A 898 -10.16 -4.73 1.79
N LYS A 899 -9.48 -4.08 0.87
CA LYS A 899 -9.17 -2.64 0.91
C LYS A 899 -9.58 -2.03 -0.41
N LEU A 900 -10.60 -1.15 -0.38
CA LEU A 900 -11.06 -0.49 -1.60
C LEU A 900 -9.96 0.45 -2.12
N ASN A 901 -9.38 0.11 -3.25
CA ASN A 901 -8.34 0.91 -3.88
C ASN A 901 -8.93 1.86 -4.93
N PRO A 902 -8.93 3.18 -4.70
CA PRO A 902 -9.36 4.14 -5.68
C PRO A 902 -8.24 4.59 -6.64
N TRP A 903 -7.00 4.15 -6.43
CA TRP A 903 -5.81 4.59 -7.16
C TRP A 903 -5.30 3.58 -8.18
N ASP A 904 -5.67 2.29 -8.04
CA ASP A 904 -5.27 1.19 -8.91
C ASP A 904 -6.40 0.16 -9.03
N ALA A 905 -6.09 -1.11 -9.28
CA ALA A 905 -7.09 -2.17 -9.33
C ALA A 905 -7.89 -2.27 -8.03
N GLU A 906 -9.21 -2.35 -8.13
CA GLU A 906 -10.06 -2.54 -6.96
C GLU A 906 -9.86 -3.92 -6.31
N LEU A 907 -9.41 -4.91 -7.10
CA LEU A 907 -9.11 -6.27 -6.65
C LEU A 907 -7.62 -6.50 -6.31
N TRP A 908 -6.83 -5.44 -6.15
CA TRP A 908 -5.38 -5.46 -5.98
C TRP A 908 -4.88 -6.36 -4.85
N ASN A 909 -5.62 -6.46 -3.74
CA ASN A 909 -5.26 -7.28 -2.58
C ASN A 909 -6.19 -8.49 -2.39
N LEU A 910 -6.73 -9.07 -3.49
CA LEU A 910 -7.70 -10.17 -3.43
C LEU A 910 -7.15 -11.42 -2.72
N GLU A 911 -5.84 -11.62 -2.70
CA GLU A 911 -5.18 -12.70 -1.95
C GLU A 911 -5.29 -12.55 -0.43
N GLU A 912 -5.54 -11.31 0.06
CA GLU A 912 -5.75 -11.00 1.48
C GLU A 912 -7.22 -11.20 1.92
N TRP A 913 -8.14 -11.24 0.95
CA TRP A 913 -9.55 -11.35 1.27
C TRP A 913 -9.85 -12.66 1.97
N ALA A 914 -10.65 -12.59 3.04
CA ALA A 914 -11.03 -13.74 3.85
C ALA A 914 -12.51 -13.65 4.22
N ARG A 915 -13.00 -14.67 4.88
CA ARG A 915 -14.37 -14.71 5.40
C ARG A 915 -14.33 -15.13 6.87
N ASP A 916 -15.01 -14.33 7.74
CA ASP A 916 -15.22 -14.65 9.16
C ASP A 916 -16.08 -15.90 9.37
#